data_84cd5813c4d1ac5030b3388adb9449ce
#
_entry.id   84cd5813c4d1ac5030b3388adb9449ce
#
_cell.length_a   1.000
_cell.length_b   1.000
_cell.length_c   1.000
_cell.angle_alpha   90.00
_cell.angle_beta   90.00
_cell.angle_gamma   90.00
#
_symmetry.space_group_name_H-M   'P 1'
#
loop_
_entity.id
_entity.type
_entity.pdbx_description
1 polymer ?
#
loop_
_entity_poly.entity_id
_entity_poly.type
_entity_poly.pdbx_seq_one_letter_code
_entity_poly.pdbx_strand_id
1 'polypeptide(L)'
;MHNIKQLYSIHFGRAVVYTLLSLFLFMAAGKVYAEERNPVVKIDKTSYTSSGTEVTLRLWMFNDSNPFTNYSARFTGEVNLYIDDQVVIKLNTIWSSIAGAKRETIFTAFTDKSVDINIDGTNVGTAQFNNLQYGQTCPYNSNTTENTWWTVDLKLSFNKSFSYYGHKITVKGKWQDKSSGSLVAKDVALDNTINGFVRPINLKAQPSGGNMVFSWEQQGYNPSASTLGKWIVYKREGDNNVKVGEVAANEHSLSIEKKQYSCSNGYIMTFLPNVCEGEETVCGLTTTIAPKVHQTNVDGLCQICGKSIFLYHTSDGNIVDIKGKDFGANVVSHNVVDGECVIEFDAPITRIPAQAFKNSKIKGNLTIPNSVTTIEREAFSNCTELKGSLTLSNSLKTIGDKAFYNCNSLNGSLTIPNTVTTIGISAFEKCTGFNGSLTIPHSVTTIGESAFFNCQGFKGDLTIPNSVTTIGRLAFFRCSRFKGLKLSNSVKTIGDGAFKVCYGFTGELILPNSITTIGEEAFHGCLGFTGDLTIPNSITTIEASVFHGCFGFTGNLTLPNSITTIKYDAFRGCTGFKGNLKLSNSVKTIGDCAFRECTGFTGNLTLPKSLEVVSHDSFYKCNNIQTFKFQSLPEVLEGSLNDYKPIVSLSDDSYISDQATGTADAISYTRQMSNDWGTLVLPYALTLTGSEPYRLYNIETVSEDELVLKQLEGVVAAGTPCVVKRNGSESELTFGNDNAELNMTIDGKTVGDMTFRGTYRTEEVNSGYVISKNSFWNVAELNKSDLVKGVKVKPFRAWLDGTSANAPAQLSMRIDDSTTGINAAEALDALNDAEAEYYDLSGKRLDEPQRGVNIVRMKSGKTKKIIIK
;
A
#
# COMPACT_ATOMS: atom_id res chain seq x y z
N MET A 1 -21.60 -31.58 -4.80
CA MET A 1 -20.47 -31.42 -3.86
C MET A 1 -20.73 -31.96 -2.44
N HIS A 2 -21.77 -32.74 -2.22
CA HIS A 2 -22.11 -33.27 -0.89
C HIS A 2 -21.71 -34.78 -0.68
N ASN A 3 -21.27 -35.45 -1.72
CA ASN A 3 -20.93 -36.90 -1.70
C ASN A 3 -19.43 -37.21 -1.69
N ILE A 4 -18.54 -36.19 -1.66
CA ILE A 4 -17.08 -36.45 -1.61
C ILE A 4 -16.53 -36.37 -0.17
N LYS A 5 -17.23 -35.70 0.75
CA LYS A 5 -16.79 -35.60 2.16
C LYS A 5 -17.05 -36.87 3.00
N GLN A 6 -17.95 -37.78 2.58
CA GLN A 6 -18.18 -39.00 3.33
C GLN A 6 -17.23 -40.16 2.97
N LEU A 7 -16.59 -40.14 1.80
CA LEU A 7 -15.65 -41.19 1.43
C LEU A 7 -14.25 -41.03 2.06
N TYR A 8 -13.85 -39.79 2.38
CA TYR A 8 -12.54 -39.52 3.01
C TYR A 8 -12.51 -39.79 4.52
N SER A 9 -13.63 -39.67 5.21
CA SER A 9 -13.66 -39.93 6.66
C SER A 9 -13.67 -41.43 7.04
N ILE A 10 -14.11 -42.33 6.16
CA ILE A 10 -14.18 -43.78 6.43
C ILE A 10 -12.83 -44.47 6.16
N HIS A 11 -12.02 -43.96 5.24
CA HIS A 11 -10.70 -44.55 4.96
C HIS A 11 -9.61 -44.12 5.94
N PHE A 12 -9.67 -42.89 6.47
CA PHE A 12 -8.70 -42.39 7.47
C PHE A 12 -8.93 -43.07 8.85
N GLY A 13 -10.17 -43.31 9.24
CA GLY A 13 -10.49 -44.00 10.50
C GLY A 13 -10.05 -45.46 10.51
N ARG A 14 -10.10 -46.15 9.38
CA ARG A 14 -9.65 -47.56 9.29
C ARG A 14 -8.13 -47.71 9.27
N ALA A 15 -7.41 -46.82 8.60
CA ALA A 15 -5.94 -46.84 8.58
C ALA A 15 -5.35 -46.61 9.98
N VAL A 16 -5.88 -45.65 10.74
CA VAL A 16 -5.44 -45.34 12.11
C VAL A 16 -5.78 -46.49 13.08
N VAL A 17 -6.94 -47.15 12.93
CA VAL A 17 -7.33 -48.31 13.77
C VAL A 17 -6.47 -49.50 13.46
N TYR A 18 -6.12 -49.79 12.20
CA TYR A 18 -5.22 -50.89 11.86
C TYR A 18 -3.78 -50.62 12.30
N THR A 19 -3.32 -49.36 12.25
CA THR A 19 -1.98 -49.00 12.74
C THR A 19 -1.92 -49.05 14.26
N LEU A 20 -2.98 -48.65 14.97
CA LEU A 20 -3.07 -48.79 16.43
C LEU A 20 -3.26 -50.24 16.87
N LEU A 21 -4.04 -51.05 16.13
CA LEU A 21 -4.17 -52.49 16.43
C LEU A 21 -2.87 -53.28 16.13
N SER A 22 -2.14 -52.92 15.08
CA SER A 22 -0.81 -53.51 14.82
C SER A 22 0.22 -53.05 15.86
N LEU A 23 0.19 -51.81 16.33
CA LEU A 23 1.04 -51.33 17.44
C LEU A 23 0.68 -52.04 18.77
N PHE A 24 -0.61 -52.26 19.05
CA PHE A 24 -1.04 -53.02 20.25
C PHE A 24 -0.73 -54.52 20.15
N LEU A 25 -0.84 -55.15 19.00
CA LEU A 25 -0.41 -56.51 18.77
C LEU A 25 1.11 -56.66 18.82
N PHE A 26 1.87 -55.65 18.37
CA PHE A 26 3.33 -55.65 18.53
C PHE A 26 3.76 -55.45 19.98
N MET A 27 3.04 -54.61 20.76
CA MET A 27 3.34 -54.46 22.20
C MET A 27 2.86 -55.67 23.03
N ALA A 28 1.84 -56.39 22.61
CA ALA A 28 1.37 -57.60 23.30
C ALA A 28 2.19 -58.87 22.94
N ALA A 29 2.72 -58.95 21.71
CA ALA A 29 3.62 -60.04 21.31
C ALA A 29 5.04 -59.87 21.86
N GLY A 30 5.45 -58.60 22.18
CA GLY A 30 6.77 -58.34 22.75
C GLY A 30 6.91 -58.67 24.24
N LYS A 31 5.85 -59.09 24.90
CA LYS A 31 5.89 -59.42 26.36
C LYS A 31 6.05 -60.89 26.72
N VAL A 32 6.17 -61.78 25.77
CA VAL A 32 6.19 -63.27 26.09
C VAL A 32 7.56 -63.93 25.85
N TYR A 33 8.51 -63.22 25.11
CA TYR A 33 9.85 -63.79 24.92
C TYR A 33 10.90 -62.69 24.95
N ALA A 34 11.14 -62.09 26.09
CA ALA A 34 12.29 -61.27 26.38
C ALA A 34 12.86 -61.63 27.73
N GLU A 35 13.33 -62.83 27.90
CA GLU A 35 14.56 -62.92 28.70
C GLU A 35 15.65 -62.25 27.89
N GLU A 36 16.16 -61.14 28.41
CA GLU A 36 17.19 -60.31 27.81
C GLU A 36 18.51 -61.09 27.67
N ARG A 37 18.66 -61.82 26.61
CA ARG A 37 19.98 -62.32 26.19
C ARG A 37 20.67 -61.26 25.33
N ASN A 38 21.00 -60.15 25.97
CA ASN A 38 21.78 -59.09 25.33
C ASN A 38 23.23 -59.55 25.17
N PRO A 39 23.81 -59.47 23.95
CA PRO A 39 25.26 -59.57 23.83
C PRO A 39 25.86 -58.38 24.60
N VAL A 40 26.64 -58.70 25.62
CA VAL A 40 27.24 -57.68 26.49
C VAL A 40 28.68 -57.49 26.02
N VAL A 41 28.97 -56.31 25.45
CA VAL A 41 30.36 -55.87 25.30
C VAL A 41 30.69 -55.08 26.55
N LYS A 42 31.64 -55.56 27.34
CA LYS A 42 32.20 -54.86 28.51
C LYS A 42 33.64 -54.54 28.30
N ILE A 43 34.11 -53.47 28.89
CA ILE A 43 35.48 -52.99 28.76
C ILE A 43 36.08 -52.95 30.16
N ASP A 44 37.14 -53.67 30.37
CA ASP A 44 37.98 -53.59 31.58
C ASP A 44 39.34 -53.00 31.24
N LYS A 45 39.85 -52.25 32.13
CA LYS A 45 41.22 -51.75 32.02
C LYS A 45 42.15 -52.77 32.63
N THR A 46 43.06 -53.29 31.81
CA THR A 46 43.99 -54.35 32.26
C THR A 46 45.40 -53.83 32.61
N SER A 47 45.80 -52.71 31.90
CA SER A 47 47.09 -52.06 32.21
C SER A 47 47.06 -50.61 31.76
N TYR A 48 47.95 -49.80 32.32
CA TYR A 48 48.15 -48.42 31.96
C TYR A 48 49.54 -47.92 32.29
N THR A 49 49.94 -46.85 31.63
CA THR A 49 51.17 -46.12 31.94
C THR A 49 50.89 -44.92 32.84
N SER A 50 51.83 -44.53 33.69
CA SER A 50 51.70 -43.35 34.52
C SER A 50 51.64 -42.02 33.71
N SER A 51 52.16 -42.03 32.49
CA SER A 51 52.11 -40.89 31.59
C SER A 51 50.73 -40.71 30.90
N GLY A 52 49.84 -41.70 31.02
CA GLY A 52 48.56 -41.70 30.36
C GLY A 52 48.64 -41.90 28.82
N THR A 53 49.80 -42.29 28.32
CA THR A 53 50.03 -42.53 26.88
C THR A 53 49.69 -43.94 26.44
N GLU A 54 49.57 -44.88 27.32
CA GLU A 54 49.17 -46.23 26.97
C GLU A 54 48.09 -46.76 27.94
N VAL A 55 47.10 -47.42 27.38
CA VAL A 55 46.09 -48.21 28.17
C VAL A 55 45.74 -49.45 27.40
N THR A 56 45.61 -50.56 28.15
CA THR A 56 45.09 -51.78 27.58
C THR A 56 43.72 -52.03 28.14
N LEU A 57 42.78 -52.20 27.24
CA LEU A 57 41.38 -52.42 27.51
C LEU A 57 41.03 -53.86 27.16
N ARG A 58 40.38 -54.54 28.06
CA ARG A 58 39.85 -55.92 27.75
C ARG A 58 38.41 -55.77 27.30
N LEU A 59 38.17 -56.10 26.06
CA LEU A 59 36.82 -56.16 25.50
C LEU A 59 36.27 -57.58 25.76
N TRP A 60 35.17 -57.64 26.49
CA TRP A 60 34.41 -58.85 26.70
C TRP A 60 33.26 -58.95 25.70
N MET A 61 33.27 -60.03 24.88
CA MET A 61 32.31 -60.24 23.83
C MET A 61 31.62 -61.55 24.07
N PHE A 62 30.32 -61.52 24.29
CA PHE A 62 29.53 -62.72 24.44
C PHE A 62 29.12 -63.22 23.05
N ASN A 63 29.39 -64.49 22.77
CA ASN A 63 28.92 -65.16 21.57
C ASN A 63 27.94 -66.21 22.00
N ASP A 64 26.62 -65.95 21.81
CA ASP A 64 25.56 -66.96 22.09
C ASP A 64 25.47 -67.97 20.94
N SER A 65 26.58 -68.52 20.49
CA SER A 65 26.59 -69.62 19.57
C SER A 65 26.66 -70.92 20.35
N ASN A 66 25.49 -71.39 20.89
CA ASN A 66 25.29 -72.78 21.22
C ASN A 66 25.42 -73.54 19.91
N PRO A 67 26.35 -74.50 19.78
CA PRO A 67 26.56 -75.25 18.56
C PRO A 67 25.34 -76.10 18.14
N PHE A 68 24.35 -76.25 18.99
CA PHE A 68 23.13 -77.05 18.76
C PHE A 68 21.88 -76.19 18.39
N THR A 69 21.91 -74.87 18.46
CA THR A 69 20.80 -74.10 18.02
C THR A 69 21.31 -73.10 16.93
N ASN A 70 20.71 -73.13 15.78
CA ASN A 70 21.04 -72.25 14.60
C ASN A 70 20.85 -70.73 14.81
N TYR A 71 21.08 -70.24 16.01
CA TYR A 71 20.95 -68.82 16.37
C TYR A 71 22.32 -68.18 16.58
N SER A 72 22.99 -67.85 15.49
CA SER A 72 24.12 -66.96 15.55
C SER A 72 23.63 -65.50 15.56
N ALA A 73 23.77 -64.80 16.67
CA ALA A 73 23.64 -63.36 16.71
C ALA A 73 24.72 -62.80 15.78
N ARG A 74 24.33 -62.19 14.64
CA ARG A 74 25.23 -61.56 13.73
C ARG A 74 25.36 -60.10 14.11
N PHE A 75 26.55 -59.61 14.38
CA PHE A 75 26.79 -58.17 14.38
C PHE A 75 26.63 -57.70 12.92
N THR A 76 25.53 -57.11 12.58
CA THR A 76 25.24 -56.58 11.25
C THR A 76 25.25 -55.05 11.22
N GLY A 77 25.67 -54.42 12.30
CA GLY A 77 25.69 -52.96 12.42
C GLY A 77 27.06 -52.40 12.76
N GLU A 78 27.19 -51.11 12.79
CA GLU A 78 28.39 -50.40 13.15
C GLU A 78 28.73 -50.61 14.63
N VAL A 79 29.91 -51.12 14.92
CA VAL A 79 30.51 -51.14 16.26
C VAL A 79 31.73 -50.22 16.21
N ASN A 80 31.71 -49.21 17.03
CA ASN A 80 32.75 -48.18 17.01
C ASN A 80 33.32 -47.96 18.42
N LEU A 81 34.61 -47.70 18.48
CA LEU A 81 35.26 -47.12 19.65
C LEU A 81 35.17 -45.62 19.58
N TYR A 82 34.77 -44.99 20.62
CA TYR A 82 34.66 -43.57 20.76
C TYR A 82 35.59 -43.06 21.87
N ILE A 83 36.16 -41.91 21.62
CA ILE A 83 36.82 -41.08 22.65
C ILE A 83 36.05 -39.75 22.65
N ASP A 84 35.51 -39.39 23.81
CA ASP A 84 34.67 -38.17 23.98
C ASP A 84 33.52 -38.06 22.97
N ASP A 85 32.83 -39.17 22.73
CA ASP A 85 31.75 -39.27 21.76
C ASP A 85 32.12 -39.15 20.27
N GLN A 86 33.45 -39.02 19.96
CA GLN A 86 33.92 -39.08 18.58
C GLN A 86 34.33 -40.52 18.20
N VAL A 87 33.99 -40.95 17.00
CA VAL A 87 34.39 -42.26 16.46
C VAL A 87 35.87 -42.24 16.15
N VAL A 88 36.64 -42.99 16.92
CA VAL A 88 38.10 -43.07 16.68
C VAL A 88 38.49 -44.37 15.98
N ILE A 89 37.71 -45.42 16.10
CA ILE A 89 37.95 -46.69 15.41
C ILE A 89 36.61 -47.30 15.01
N LYS A 90 36.43 -47.65 13.74
CA LYS A 90 35.30 -48.41 13.23
C LYS A 90 35.61 -49.90 13.32
N LEU A 91 35.16 -50.56 14.40
CA LEU A 91 35.47 -51.96 14.67
C LEU A 91 34.79 -52.94 13.70
N ASN A 92 33.64 -52.55 13.12
CA ASN A 92 32.90 -53.40 12.19
C ASN A 92 33.58 -53.61 10.83
N THR A 93 34.47 -52.75 10.38
CA THR A 93 35.25 -52.97 9.15
C THR A 93 36.17 -54.18 9.28
N ILE A 94 36.44 -54.60 10.51
CA ILE A 94 37.25 -55.74 10.83
C ILE A 94 36.36 -57.02 10.86
N TRP A 95 35.07 -56.89 11.09
CA TRP A 95 34.14 -58.07 11.35
C TRP A 95 33.27 -58.42 10.15
N SER A 96 33.07 -57.48 9.20
CA SER A 96 32.21 -57.70 8.04
C SER A 96 32.75 -58.73 7.04
N SER A 97 34.00 -59.04 7.08
CA SER A 97 34.64 -60.04 6.16
C SER A 97 34.51 -61.50 6.60
N ILE A 98 33.78 -61.78 7.70
CA ILE A 98 33.85 -63.08 8.38
C ILE A 98 32.49 -63.78 8.44
N ALA A 99 31.52 -63.41 7.63
CA ALA A 99 30.27 -64.14 7.49
C ALA A 99 30.55 -65.54 6.84
N GLY A 100 30.65 -66.54 7.66
CA GLY A 100 30.82 -67.92 7.22
C GLY A 100 32.21 -68.57 7.50
N ALA A 101 33.14 -67.83 8.07
CA ALA A 101 34.45 -68.36 8.40
C ALA A 101 34.47 -69.22 9.67
N LYS A 102 35.34 -70.29 9.70
CA LYS A 102 35.56 -71.10 10.91
C LYS A 102 36.17 -70.24 12.02
N ARG A 103 35.91 -70.57 13.28
CA ARG A 103 36.38 -69.93 14.49
C ARG A 103 37.86 -69.44 14.41
N GLU A 104 38.71 -70.29 13.91
CA GLU A 104 40.18 -70.01 13.78
C GLU A 104 40.54 -68.88 12.84
N THR A 105 39.73 -68.65 11.85
CA THR A 105 39.96 -67.57 10.84
C THR A 105 39.62 -66.21 11.39
N ILE A 106 38.72 -66.11 12.34
CA ILE A 106 38.39 -64.84 12.99
C ILE A 106 39.55 -64.35 13.83
N PHE A 107 40.26 -65.23 14.46
CA PHE A 107 41.36 -64.95 15.37
C PHE A 107 42.61 -64.47 14.69
N THR A 108 42.96 -65.05 13.56
CA THR A 108 44.17 -64.68 12.80
C THR A 108 44.01 -63.31 12.11
N ALA A 109 42.76 -62.82 11.94
CA ALA A 109 42.49 -61.52 11.36
C ALA A 109 42.69 -60.35 12.34
N PHE A 110 42.70 -60.58 13.65
CA PHE A 110 42.76 -59.55 14.67
C PHE A 110 44.10 -59.46 15.39
N THR A 111 44.86 -60.50 15.45
CA THR A 111 46.16 -60.50 16.13
C THR A 111 47.21 -59.74 15.30
N ASP A 112 47.90 -58.81 15.94
CA ASP A 112 49.02 -58.04 15.43
C ASP A 112 48.72 -56.92 14.40
N LYS A 113 47.43 -56.56 14.23
CA LYS A 113 47.13 -55.35 13.44
C LYS A 113 47.09 -54.13 14.31
N SER A 114 47.82 -53.11 13.89
CA SER A 114 47.77 -51.75 14.44
C SER A 114 46.87 -50.87 13.57
N VAL A 115 45.97 -50.11 14.21
CA VAL A 115 45.06 -49.21 13.56
C VAL A 115 45.25 -47.80 14.13
N ASP A 116 45.28 -46.79 13.28
CA ASP A 116 45.45 -45.43 13.71
C ASP A 116 44.24 -44.92 14.47
N ILE A 117 44.47 -44.20 15.56
CA ILE A 117 43.46 -43.49 16.33
C ILE A 117 43.46 -42.06 15.81
N ASN A 118 42.36 -41.64 15.18
CA ASN A 118 42.18 -40.33 14.64
C ASN A 118 41.05 -39.56 15.39
N ILE A 119 41.39 -38.37 15.88
CA ILE A 119 40.46 -37.42 16.47
C ILE A 119 40.50 -36.16 15.61
N ASP A 120 39.39 -35.71 15.09
CA ASP A 120 39.24 -34.54 14.20
C ASP A 120 40.24 -34.56 13.01
N GLY A 121 40.48 -35.74 12.46
CA GLY A 121 41.42 -35.91 11.34
C GLY A 121 42.90 -35.94 11.72
N THR A 122 43.21 -35.78 13.00
CA THR A 122 44.56 -35.83 13.52
C THR A 122 44.85 -37.20 14.09
N ASN A 123 45.97 -37.83 13.68
CA ASN A 123 46.40 -39.07 14.27
C ASN A 123 46.98 -38.80 15.68
N VAL A 124 46.27 -39.28 16.70
CA VAL A 124 46.63 -39.14 18.12
C VAL A 124 47.29 -40.38 18.71
N GLY A 125 47.36 -41.45 17.96
CA GLY A 125 47.96 -42.72 18.44
C GLY A 125 47.59 -43.90 17.60
N THR A 126 47.85 -45.06 18.14
CA THR A 126 47.56 -46.37 17.51
C THR A 126 46.85 -47.28 18.49
N ALA A 127 45.99 -48.15 17.94
CA ALA A 127 45.33 -49.23 18.66
C ALA A 127 45.83 -50.57 18.13
N GLN A 128 46.19 -51.48 19.05
CA GLN A 128 46.64 -52.82 18.69
C GLN A 128 45.83 -53.88 19.42
N PHE A 129 45.34 -54.85 18.70
CA PHE A 129 44.57 -55.94 19.23
C PHE A 129 45.53 -57.11 19.61
N ASN A 130 45.48 -57.55 20.85
CA ASN A 130 46.29 -58.61 21.36
C ASN A 130 45.49 -59.58 22.18
N ASN A 131 46.11 -60.72 22.55
CA ASN A 131 45.64 -61.66 23.55
C ASN A 131 44.16 -62.09 23.44
N LEU A 132 43.79 -62.52 22.27
CA LEU A 132 42.45 -63.04 22.04
C LEU A 132 42.29 -64.40 22.70
N GLN A 133 41.33 -64.49 23.57
CA GLN A 133 41.03 -65.71 24.32
C GLN A 133 39.53 -66.11 24.23
N TYR A 134 39.30 -67.44 24.26
CA TYR A 134 37.99 -68.03 24.28
C TYR A 134 37.78 -68.85 25.52
N GLY A 135 36.52 -68.99 25.99
CA GLY A 135 36.16 -69.75 27.11
C GLY A 135 36.43 -69.09 28.46
N GLN A 136 36.51 -67.74 28.44
CA GLN A 136 36.71 -66.97 29.66
C GLN A 136 35.44 -66.84 30.46
N THR A 137 35.50 -66.94 31.79
CA THR A 137 34.36 -66.66 32.68
C THR A 137 34.29 -65.10 32.89
N CYS A 138 33.19 -64.53 32.49
CA CYS A 138 33.02 -63.05 32.64
C CYS A 138 32.68 -62.74 34.12
N PRO A 139 33.41 -61.88 34.78
CA PRO A 139 33.16 -61.55 36.19
C PRO A 139 31.88 -60.75 36.43
N TYR A 140 31.26 -60.29 35.41
CA TYR A 140 30.06 -59.41 35.46
C TYR A 140 28.73 -60.10 35.22
N ASN A 141 28.74 -61.40 35.00
CA ASN A 141 27.49 -62.16 34.80
C ASN A 141 27.47 -63.35 35.72
N SER A 142 26.65 -63.27 36.77
CA SER A 142 26.55 -64.28 37.81
C SER A 142 25.72 -65.57 37.44
N ASN A 143 25.10 -65.53 36.28
CA ASN A 143 24.08 -66.53 35.91
C ASN A 143 24.45 -67.54 34.80
N THR A 144 25.72 -67.52 34.31
CA THR A 144 26.09 -68.39 33.23
C THR A 144 27.13 -69.40 33.72
N THR A 145 26.72 -70.62 33.79
CA THR A 145 27.59 -71.79 34.05
C THR A 145 28.39 -72.18 32.79
N GLU A 146 28.27 -71.48 31.70
CA GLU A 146 28.92 -71.79 30.42
C GLU A 146 30.01 -70.79 30.11
N ASN A 147 31.23 -71.21 29.94
CA ASN A 147 32.43 -70.51 29.54
C ASN A 147 32.39 -70.13 28.02
N THR A 148 31.56 -69.14 27.61
CA THR A 148 31.35 -68.83 26.23
C THR A 148 31.77 -67.42 25.88
N TRP A 149 32.56 -66.77 26.76
CA TRP A 149 32.99 -65.40 26.50
C TRP A 149 34.32 -65.34 25.74
N TRP A 150 34.34 -64.43 24.77
CA TRP A 150 35.57 -64.04 24.09
C TRP A 150 36.13 -62.79 24.74
N THR A 151 37.45 -62.73 24.85
CA THR A 151 38.15 -61.54 25.28
C THR A 151 39.18 -61.15 24.26
N VAL A 152 39.33 -59.88 23.97
CA VAL A 152 40.46 -59.32 23.25
C VAL A 152 41.00 -58.14 24.01
N ASP A 153 42.29 -58.10 24.12
CA ASP A 153 42.95 -56.95 24.73
C ASP A 153 43.29 -55.95 23.65
N LEU A 154 42.74 -54.74 23.74
CA LEU A 154 42.96 -53.63 22.91
C LEU A 154 43.95 -52.70 23.60
N LYS A 155 45.19 -52.66 23.09
CA LYS A 155 46.19 -51.72 23.56
C LYS A 155 46.06 -50.43 22.75
N LEU A 156 45.74 -49.34 23.44
CA LEU A 156 45.76 -47.99 22.89
C LEU A 156 47.08 -47.33 23.27
N SER A 157 47.86 -46.93 22.27
CA SER A 157 49.14 -46.21 22.48
C SER A 157 48.97 -44.84 21.87
N PHE A 158 48.98 -43.81 22.69
CA PHE A 158 48.77 -42.41 22.27
C PHE A 158 50.14 -41.69 22.04
N ASN A 159 50.14 -40.77 21.12
CA ASN A 159 51.28 -39.84 20.89
C ASN A 159 51.52 -39.02 22.15
N LYS A 160 52.71 -38.49 22.31
CA LYS A 160 53.11 -37.68 23.48
C LYS A 160 52.21 -36.43 23.65
N SER A 161 51.58 -35.97 22.57
CA SER A 161 50.63 -34.86 22.54
C SER A 161 49.22 -35.22 23.01
N PHE A 162 48.91 -36.49 23.31
CA PHE A 162 47.57 -36.91 23.73
C PHE A 162 47.68 -37.87 24.94
N SER A 163 46.85 -37.65 25.93
CA SER A 163 46.72 -38.55 27.10
C SER A 163 45.26 -39.03 27.20
N TYR A 164 45.08 -40.35 27.42
CA TYR A 164 43.74 -40.86 27.60
C TYR A 164 43.10 -40.45 28.94
N TYR A 165 43.87 -39.85 29.84
CA TYR A 165 43.37 -39.40 31.12
C TYR A 165 42.25 -38.34 30.93
N GLY A 166 41.06 -38.67 31.47
CA GLY A 166 39.94 -37.86 31.49
C GLY A 166 39.11 -37.86 30.17
N HIS A 167 39.56 -38.59 29.20
CA HIS A 167 38.72 -38.87 28.04
C HIS A 167 37.77 -39.99 28.37
N LYS A 168 36.52 -39.86 27.95
CA LYS A 168 35.50 -40.89 28.04
C LYS A 168 35.74 -41.89 26.90
N ILE A 169 36.16 -43.12 27.19
CA ILE A 169 36.29 -44.16 26.20
C ILE A 169 35.02 -44.98 26.20
N THR A 170 34.35 -45.10 25.06
CA THR A 170 33.07 -45.83 24.96
C THR A 170 33.08 -46.72 23.73
N VAL A 171 32.51 -47.91 23.83
CA VAL A 171 32.17 -48.73 22.67
C VAL A 171 30.68 -48.67 22.46
N LYS A 172 30.28 -48.21 21.29
CA LYS A 172 28.86 -48.18 20.91
C LYS A 172 28.66 -49.10 19.69
N GLY A 173 27.68 -49.92 19.74
CA GLY A 173 27.41 -50.86 18.66
C GLY A 173 25.94 -51.12 18.39
N LYS A 174 25.67 -51.47 17.17
CA LYS A 174 24.33 -51.92 16.74
C LYS A 174 24.43 -53.37 16.35
N TRP A 175 23.52 -54.19 16.85
CA TRP A 175 23.38 -55.58 16.44
C TRP A 175 21.97 -55.86 16.01
N GLN A 176 21.82 -56.86 15.15
CA GLN A 176 20.50 -57.31 14.72
C GLN A 176 20.13 -58.55 15.50
N ASP A 177 19.04 -58.51 16.24
CA ASP A 177 18.41 -59.71 16.78
C ASP A 177 17.69 -60.46 15.66
N LYS A 178 18.10 -61.73 15.46
CA LYS A 178 17.52 -62.55 14.40
C LYS A 178 16.05 -62.87 14.60
N SER A 179 15.55 -62.80 15.81
CA SER A 179 14.16 -63.06 16.15
C SER A 179 13.22 -61.91 15.92
N SER A 180 13.70 -60.68 16.02
CA SER A 180 12.88 -59.44 15.90
C SER A 180 13.16 -58.62 14.66
N GLY A 181 14.29 -58.86 13.99
CA GLY A 181 14.73 -58.03 12.84
C GLY A 181 15.16 -56.61 13.22
N SER A 182 15.18 -56.26 14.50
CA SER A 182 15.44 -54.93 14.99
C SER A 182 16.93 -54.71 15.27
N LEU A 183 17.40 -53.48 14.98
CA LEU A 183 18.73 -52.99 15.34
C LEU A 183 18.68 -52.35 16.72
N VAL A 184 19.46 -52.83 17.65
CA VAL A 184 19.57 -52.29 19.01
C VAL A 184 20.96 -51.68 19.20
N ALA A 185 21.02 -50.44 19.68
CA ALA A 185 22.25 -49.75 19.99
C ALA A 185 22.54 -49.88 21.49
N LYS A 186 23.75 -50.28 21.84
CA LYS A 186 24.18 -50.33 23.23
C LYS A 186 25.52 -49.69 23.42
N ASP A 187 25.62 -48.85 24.43
CA ASP A 187 26.83 -48.11 24.77
C ASP A 187 27.48 -48.78 26.01
N VAL A 188 28.75 -48.99 25.93
CA VAL A 188 29.53 -49.45 27.07
C VAL A 188 30.62 -48.41 27.36
N ALA A 189 30.59 -47.80 28.51
CA ALA A 189 31.59 -46.84 28.96
C ALA A 189 32.59 -47.48 29.90
N LEU A 190 33.87 -47.12 29.77
CA LEU A 190 34.87 -47.37 30.80
C LEU A 190 34.54 -46.60 32.05
N ASP A 191 34.50 -47.24 33.18
CA ASP A 191 34.44 -46.54 34.47
C ASP A 191 35.77 -45.88 34.75
N ASN A 192 35.84 -44.60 34.68
CA ASN A 192 37.03 -43.79 34.81
C ASN A 192 37.45 -43.50 36.23
N THR A 193 37.36 -44.44 37.15
CA THR A 193 37.98 -44.31 38.48
C THR A 193 39.46 -44.62 38.44
N ILE A 194 40.21 -43.85 37.60
CA ILE A 194 41.66 -43.80 37.72
C ILE A 194 42.00 -42.62 38.64
N ASN A 195 42.38 -42.97 39.85
CA ASN A 195 42.96 -42.04 40.82
C ASN A 195 44.09 -41.24 40.15
N GLY A 196 43.95 -39.98 39.91
CA GLY A 196 45.06 -39.12 39.57
C GLY A 196 44.83 -38.03 38.51
N PHE A 197 43.69 -37.93 37.82
CA PHE A 197 43.48 -36.84 36.89
C PHE A 197 42.11 -36.14 37.04
N VAL A 198 42.15 -34.89 36.75
CA VAL A 198 41.09 -33.90 37.07
C VAL A 198 40.34 -33.54 35.80
N ARG A 199 39.04 -33.76 35.84
CA ARG A 199 38.17 -33.28 34.75
C ARG A 199 37.48 -32.02 35.19
N PRO A 200 37.58 -30.91 34.40
CA PRO A 200 36.76 -29.76 34.69
C PRO A 200 35.32 -30.09 34.29
N ILE A 201 34.41 -29.80 35.20
CA ILE A 201 32.96 -29.89 34.96
C ILE A 201 32.32 -28.57 35.33
N ASN A 202 31.08 -28.36 34.85
CA ASN A 202 30.29 -27.20 35.20
C ASN A 202 30.98 -25.87 34.89
N LEU A 203 31.73 -25.79 33.77
CA LEU A 203 32.33 -24.56 33.30
C LEU A 203 31.24 -23.49 33.11
N LYS A 204 31.38 -22.35 33.73
CA LYS A 204 30.48 -21.20 33.66
C LYS A 204 31.29 -19.96 33.37
N ALA A 205 30.67 -19.02 32.67
CA ALA A 205 31.20 -17.66 32.52
C ALA A 205 30.15 -16.69 33.02
N GLN A 206 30.54 -15.82 33.97
CA GLN A 206 29.66 -14.88 34.63
C GLN A 206 30.29 -13.47 34.62
N PRO A 207 29.52 -12.39 34.34
CA PRO A 207 30.04 -11.05 34.45
C PRO A 207 30.24 -10.66 35.92
N SER A 208 31.39 -10.04 36.24
CA SER A 208 31.73 -9.50 37.55
C SER A 208 32.47 -8.18 37.38
N GLY A 209 31.77 -7.05 37.65
CA GLY A 209 32.30 -5.73 37.37
C GLY A 209 32.66 -5.51 35.90
N GLY A 210 33.89 -5.07 35.62
CA GLY A 210 34.45 -4.92 34.26
C GLY A 210 34.97 -6.20 33.61
N ASN A 211 34.87 -7.34 34.29
CA ASN A 211 35.47 -8.61 33.88
C ASN A 211 34.40 -9.69 33.61
N MET A 212 34.80 -10.72 32.83
CA MET A 212 34.13 -12.02 32.78
C MET A 212 34.96 -13.02 33.58
N VAL A 213 34.31 -13.71 34.50
CA VAL A 213 34.91 -14.73 35.34
C VAL A 213 34.46 -16.10 34.84
N PHE A 214 35.40 -16.88 34.32
CA PHE A 214 35.21 -18.31 34.13
C PHE A 214 35.37 -19.02 35.47
N SER A 215 34.45 -19.89 35.80
CA SER A 215 34.54 -20.74 36.99
C SER A 215 34.17 -22.16 36.60
N TRP A 216 34.76 -23.13 37.28
CA TRP A 216 34.50 -24.55 37.04
C TRP A 216 34.60 -25.31 38.37
N GLU A 217 34.01 -26.46 38.33
CA GLU A 217 34.20 -27.47 39.38
C GLU A 217 35.13 -28.55 38.89
N GLN A 218 35.75 -29.22 39.78
CA GLN A 218 36.70 -30.27 39.53
C GLN A 218 36.13 -31.62 39.93
N GLN A 219 36.11 -32.56 38.99
CA GLN A 219 35.72 -33.92 39.29
C GLN A 219 36.96 -34.82 39.29
N GLY A 220 37.21 -35.55 40.34
CA GLY A 220 38.39 -36.43 40.50
C GLY A 220 39.39 -35.91 41.52
N TYR A 221 40.66 -36.40 41.45
CA TYR A 221 41.74 -36.11 42.40
C TYR A 221 42.05 -34.60 42.46
N ASN A 222 42.16 -34.08 43.70
CA ASN A 222 42.47 -32.69 43.93
C ASN A 222 43.99 -32.55 44.04
N PRO A 223 44.71 -32.02 43.02
CA PRO A 223 46.12 -31.77 43.12
C PRO A 223 46.33 -30.60 44.07
N SER A 224 46.87 -30.86 45.20
CA SER A 224 47.21 -29.86 46.20
C SER A 224 48.49 -29.02 45.85
N ALA A 225 49.05 -29.24 44.63
CA ALA A 225 50.26 -28.55 44.22
C ALA A 225 50.13 -27.91 42.85
N SER A 226 50.48 -26.63 42.76
CA SER A 226 50.61 -25.84 41.52
C SER A 226 51.57 -26.43 40.51
N THR A 227 52.31 -27.46 40.87
CA THR A 227 53.35 -28.14 40.08
C THR A 227 52.80 -29.22 39.13
N LEU A 228 51.47 -29.53 39.17
CA LEU A 228 50.91 -30.63 38.38
C LEU A 228 50.43 -30.23 36.99
N GLY A 229 50.30 -28.95 36.72
CA GLY A 229 49.78 -28.43 35.45
C GLY A 229 49.09 -27.11 35.58
N LYS A 230 48.39 -26.72 34.53
CA LYS A 230 47.64 -25.47 34.45
C LYS A 230 46.30 -25.65 33.71
N TRP A 231 45.34 -24.83 34.06
CA TRP A 231 44.09 -24.68 33.33
C TRP A 231 44.26 -23.62 32.28
N ILE A 232 43.84 -23.90 31.03
CA ILE A 232 43.91 -22.96 29.92
C ILE A 232 42.49 -22.82 29.36
N VAL A 233 42.05 -21.59 29.15
CA VAL A 233 40.81 -21.27 28.48
C VAL A 233 41.14 -20.74 27.08
N TYR A 234 40.53 -21.34 26.07
CA TYR A 234 40.58 -20.94 24.68
C TYR A 234 39.22 -20.45 24.24
N LYS A 235 39.22 -19.42 23.38
CA LYS A 235 38.07 -18.95 22.61
C LYS A 235 38.08 -19.62 21.24
N ARG A 236 36.97 -20.15 20.79
CA ARG A 236 36.81 -20.68 19.43
C ARG A 236 36.58 -19.55 18.42
N GLU A 237 37.45 -19.43 17.44
CA GLU A 237 37.34 -18.49 16.33
C GLU A 237 37.39 -19.28 15.01
N GLY A 238 36.20 -19.71 14.53
CA GLY A 238 36.12 -20.68 13.44
C GLY A 238 36.74 -22.01 13.82
N ASP A 239 37.69 -22.48 13.03
CA ASP A 239 38.46 -23.71 13.29
C ASP A 239 39.66 -23.52 14.21
N ASN A 240 39.93 -22.29 14.68
CA ASN A 240 41.05 -21.97 15.52
C ASN A 240 40.65 -21.78 16.98
N ASN A 241 41.55 -22.22 17.89
CA ASN A 241 41.45 -22.00 19.32
C ASN A 241 42.44 -20.91 19.73
N VAL A 242 41.92 -19.75 20.14
CA VAL A 242 42.73 -18.62 20.61
C VAL A 242 42.82 -18.63 22.13
N LYS A 243 44.00 -18.74 22.71
CA LYS A 243 44.21 -18.72 24.16
C LYS A 243 43.77 -17.37 24.74
N VAL A 244 42.88 -17.40 25.73
CA VAL A 244 42.38 -16.19 26.43
C VAL A 244 42.97 -16.04 27.82
N GLY A 245 43.45 -17.13 28.44
CA GLY A 245 44.13 -17.07 29.71
C GLY A 245 44.46 -18.44 30.27
N GLU A 246 45.29 -18.46 31.31
CA GLU A 246 45.66 -19.65 32.06
C GLU A 246 45.81 -19.36 33.56
N VAL A 247 45.57 -20.39 34.36
CA VAL A 247 45.75 -20.36 35.81
C VAL A 247 46.34 -21.69 36.30
N ALA A 248 46.92 -21.69 37.50
CA ALA A 248 47.52 -22.87 38.09
C ALA A 248 46.47 -23.96 38.40
N ALA A 249 46.89 -25.22 38.48
CA ALA A 249 46.06 -26.39 38.70
C ALA A 249 45.16 -26.31 39.97
N ASN A 250 45.56 -25.57 40.97
CA ASN A 250 44.84 -25.37 42.22
C ASN A 250 43.82 -24.22 42.19
N GLU A 251 43.76 -23.48 41.10
CA GLU A 251 42.78 -22.40 40.91
C GLU A 251 41.56 -22.92 40.18
N HIS A 252 40.38 -22.36 40.52
CA HIS A 252 39.10 -22.79 39.94
C HIS A 252 38.34 -21.65 39.28
N SER A 253 39.04 -20.54 39.02
CA SER A 253 38.51 -19.39 38.31
C SER A 253 39.57 -18.67 37.51
N LEU A 254 39.15 -18.12 36.35
CA LEU A 254 39.95 -17.24 35.49
C LEU A 254 39.15 -15.98 35.20
N SER A 255 39.75 -14.82 35.42
CA SER A 255 39.12 -13.53 35.11
C SER A 255 39.78 -12.92 33.87
N ILE A 256 38.96 -12.51 32.92
CA ILE A 256 39.38 -11.77 31.72
C ILE A 256 38.61 -10.46 31.62
N GLU A 257 39.13 -9.46 30.92
CA GLU A 257 38.38 -8.24 30.67
C GLU A 257 37.15 -8.54 29.86
N LYS A 258 36.00 -7.91 30.25
CA LYS A 258 34.72 -8.15 29.61
C LYS A 258 34.72 -7.90 28.10
N LYS A 259 35.51 -6.93 27.62
CA LYS A 259 35.68 -6.65 26.20
C LYS A 259 36.32 -7.81 25.39
N GLN A 260 37.04 -8.70 26.03
CA GLN A 260 37.66 -9.86 25.40
C GLN A 260 36.70 -11.05 25.28
N TYR A 261 35.61 -11.05 26.00
CA TYR A 261 34.59 -12.09 25.99
C TYR A 261 33.57 -11.85 24.88
N SER A 262 33.10 -12.88 24.22
CA SER A 262 32.04 -12.89 23.25
C SER A 262 31.07 -14.04 23.55
N CYS A 263 29.78 -13.77 23.61
CA CYS A 263 28.77 -14.82 23.77
C CYS A 263 28.67 -15.69 22.53
N SER A 264 28.91 -15.15 21.32
CA SER A 264 28.82 -15.87 20.06
C SER A 264 29.93 -16.89 19.85
N ASN A 265 31.00 -16.82 20.62
CA ASN A 265 32.08 -17.79 20.56
C ASN A 265 31.90 -18.88 21.60
N GLY A 266 32.18 -20.09 21.24
CA GLY A 266 32.39 -21.17 22.21
C GLY A 266 33.72 -20.98 22.94
N TYR A 267 33.76 -21.48 24.17
CA TYR A 267 34.99 -21.53 24.94
C TYR A 267 35.30 -22.94 25.29
N ILE A 268 36.58 -23.30 25.20
CA ILE A 268 37.12 -24.61 25.55
C ILE A 268 38.04 -24.39 26.74
N MET A 269 37.84 -25.17 27.78
CA MET A 269 38.77 -25.23 28.89
C MET A 269 39.53 -26.55 28.83
N THR A 270 40.79 -26.47 28.92
CA THR A 270 41.70 -27.60 28.86
C THR A 270 42.62 -27.62 30.09
N PHE A 271 42.84 -28.81 30.63
CA PHE A 271 43.91 -29.03 31.62
C PHE A 271 45.17 -29.45 30.90
N LEU A 272 46.26 -28.72 31.06
CA LEU A 272 47.58 -29.07 30.52
C LEU A 272 48.45 -29.57 31.68
N PRO A 273 48.72 -30.91 31.76
CA PRO A 273 49.68 -31.46 32.72
C PRO A 273 51.12 -31.00 32.43
N ASN A 274 51.93 -30.78 33.45
CA ASN A 274 53.35 -30.43 33.30
C ASN A 274 54.18 -31.49 32.55
N VAL A 275 53.71 -32.72 32.47
CA VAL A 275 54.36 -33.80 31.72
C VAL A 275 54.23 -33.67 30.19
N CYS A 276 53.43 -32.70 29.73
CA CYS A 276 53.23 -32.38 28.32
C CYS A 276 53.92 -31.08 27.89
N GLU A 277 55.06 -30.70 28.52
CA GLU A 277 55.75 -29.45 28.17
C GLU A 277 56.23 -29.44 26.71
N GLY A 278 55.77 -28.48 25.93
CA GLY A 278 56.22 -28.16 24.59
C GLY A 278 55.20 -28.11 23.47
N GLU A 279 54.04 -28.70 23.66
CA GLU A 279 52.92 -28.60 22.68
C GLU A 279 51.63 -28.19 23.32
N GLU A 280 51.20 -26.97 23.09
CA GLU A 280 49.94 -26.41 23.63
C GLU A 280 48.67 -27.02 22.98
N THR A 281 48.80 -27.99 22.11
CA THR A 281 47.70 -28.60 21.40
C THR A 281 47.27 -29.95 22.00
N VAL A 282 46.21 -29.92 22.74
CA VAL A 282 45.27 -31.02 22.99
C VAL A 282 45.76 -32.18 23.89
N CYS A 283 46.60 -31.93 24.87
CA CYS A 283 46.87 -32.95 25.90
C CYS A 283 45.94 -33.00 27.07
N GLY A 284 44.76 -32.43 26.97
CA GLY A 284 43.94 -32.22 28.17
C GLY A 284 42.47 -32.63 28.09
N LEU A 285 41.94 -32.90 29.27
CA LEU A 285 40.55 -33.01 29.54
C LEU A 285 39.89 -31.69 29.22
N THR A 286 38.92 -31.67 28.34
CA THR A 286 38.24 -30.44 27.95
C THR A 286 36.83 -30.40 28.46
N THR A 287 36.41 -29.24 28.87
CA THR A 287 34.99 -28.87 28.98
C THR A 287 34.73 -27.66 28.15
N THR A 288 33.52 -27.53 27.65
CA THR A 288 33.18 -26.45 26.74
C THR A 288 32.01 -25.61 27.26
N ILE A 289 32.07 -24.32 26.97
CA ILE A 289 30.85 -23.50 26.95
C ILE A 289 30.43 -23.38 25.47
N ALA A 290 29.26 -23.86 25.18
CA ALA A 290 28.68 -23.65 23.85
C ALA A 290 28.44 -22.15 23.59
N PRO A 291 28.54 -21.68 22.36
CA PRO A 291 28.10 -20.34 22.02
C PRO A 291 26.67 -20.12 22.53
N LYS A 292 26.40 -18.94 23.10
CA LYS A 292 25.05 -18.57 23.59
C LYS A 292 24.52 -17.40 22.81
N VAL A 293 23.21 -17.39 22.62
CA VAL A 293 22.52 -16.24 22.07
C VAL A 293 22.70 -15.03 22.97
N HIS A 294 23.00 -13.90 22.37
CA HIS A 294 23.16 -12.65 23.10
C HIS A 294 21.80 -12.19 23.67
N GLN A 295 21.77 -11.82 24.94
CA GLN A 295 20.63 -11.14 25.54
C GLN A 295 20.83 -9.63 25.38
N THR A 296 20.25 -9.06 24.34
CA THR A 296 20.39 -7.63 24.04
C THR A 296 19.35 -6.80 24.80
N ASN A 297 19.77 -5.60 25.24
CA ASN A 297 18.84 -4.57 25.68
C ASN A 297 18.23 -3.85 24.45
N VAL A 298 17.40 -2.84 24.71
CA VAL A 298 16.75 -2.02 23.67
C VAL A 298 17.71 -1.24 22.79
N ASP A 299 18.95 -1.03 23.23
CA ASP A 299 20.01 -0.33 22.47
C ASP A 299 20.85 -1.29 21.61
N GLY A 300 20.51 -2.58 21.61
CA GLY A 300 21.27 -3.61 20.92
C GLY A 300 22.58 -3.99 21.61
N LEU A 301 22.74 -3.63 22.89
CA LEU A 301 23.92 -4.02 23.69
C LEU A 301 23.63 -5.32 24.41
N CYS A 302 24.53 -6.28 24.28
CA CYS A 302 24.47 -7.51 25.06
C CYS A 302 24.62 -7.23 26.56
N GLN A 303 23.68 -7.66 27.36
CA GLN A 303 23.71 -7.48 28.82
C GLN A 303 24.84 -8.26 29.46
N ILE A 304 25.31 -9.32 28.83
CA ILE A 304 26.38 -10.20 29.34
C ILE A 304 27.74 -9.64 28.92
N CYS A 305 28.03 -9.55 27.60
CA CYS A 305 29.38 -9.17 27.13
C CYS A 305 29.53 -7.67 26.82
N GLY A 306 28.42 -6.89 26.79
CA GLY A 306 28.45 -5.45 26.54
C GLY A 306 28.67 -5.04 25.09
N LYS A 307 28.81 -6.00 24.17
CA LYS A 307 29.02 -5.71 22.76
C LYS A 307 27.76 -5.26 22.05
N SER A 308 27.90 -4.47 21.00
CA SER A 308 26.80 -4.09 20.12
C SER A 308 26.47 -5.26 19.19
N ILE A 309 25.19 -5.62 19.18
CA ILE A 309 24.71 -6.85 18.55
C ILE A 309 23.49 -6.55 17.70
N PHE A 310 23.44 -7.09 16.49
CA PHE A 310 22.22 -7.18 15.71
C PHE A 310 21.83 -8.65 15.51
N LEU A 311 20.63 -9.00 16.00
CA LEU A 311 20.09 -10.36 15.95
C LEU A 311 19.04 -10.48 14.87
N TYR A 312 19.06 -11.58 14.11
CA TYR A 312 18.04 -11.95 13.16
C TYR A 312 18.01 -13.47 12.96
N HIS A 313 16.92 -13.97 12.37
CA HIS A 313 16.81 -15.38 11.98
C HIS A 313 16.64 -15.49 10.48
N THR A 314 17.07 -16.59 9.89
CA THR A 314 16.80 -16.97 8.51
C THR A 314 16.08 -18.31 8.43
N SER A 315 15.32 -18.53 7.37
CA SER A 315 14.59 -19.81 7.21
C SER A 315 15.49 -20.97 6.78
N ASP A 316 16.59 -20.69 6.12
CA ASP A 316 17.57 -21.68 5.68
C ASP A 316 18.74 -21.87 6.66
N GLY A 317 18.76 -21.11 7.77
CA GLY A 317 19.82 -21.17 8.77
C GLY A 317 21.14 -20.53 8.36
N ASN A 318 21.19 -19.87 7.20
CA ASN A 318 22.40 -19.23 6.70
C ASN A 318 22.47 -17.76 7.07
N ILE A 319 23.68 -17.23 7.25
CA ILE A 319 23.88 -15.78 7.41
C ILE A 319 23.65 -15.05 6.10
N VAL A 320 23.20 -13.79 6.17
CA VAL A 320 23.05 -12.90 5.01
C VAL A 320 24.42 -12.29 4.67
N ASP A 321 24.77 -12.20 3.39
CA ASP A 321 26.00 -11.53 2.98
C ASP A 321 25.90 -10.01 3.21
N ILE A 322 26.63 -9.52 4.20
CA ILE A 322 26.73 -8.11 4.58
C ILE A 322 28.11 -7.51 4.25
N LYS A 323 28.92 -8.21 3.48
CA LYS A 323 30.28 -7.76 3.14
C LYS A 323 30.26 -6.39 2.47
N GLY A 324 31.10 -5.49 2.98
CA GLY A 324 31.19 -4.11 2.47
C GLY A 324 30.01 -3.20 2.84
N LYS A 325 29.12 -3.62 3.72
CA LYS A 325 28.02 -2.80 4.24
C LYS A 325 28.48 -1.99 5.44
N ASP A 326 28.21 -0.68 5.40
CA ASP A 326 28.58 0.26 6.47
C ASP A 326 27.42 0.47 7.44
N PHE A 327 27.47 -0.17 8.61
CA PHE A 327 26.48 0.00 9.69
C PHE A 327 26.76 1.23 10.59
N GLY A 328 27.83 2.00 10.29
CA GLY A 328 28.34 3.05 11.17
C GLY A 328 29.21 2.50 12.30
N ALA A 329 29.55 1.21 12.25
CA ALA A 329 30.45 0.48 13.12
C ALA A 329 31.04 -0.70 12.33
N ASN A 330 32.25 -1.17 12.73
CA ASN A 330 32.88 -2.31 12.05
C ASN A 330 32.30 -3.63 12.54
N VAL A 331 32.08 -4.57 11.62
CA VAL A 331 31.67 -5.93 11.94
C VAL A 331 32.86 -6.68 12.53
N VAL A 332 32.72 -7.15 13.76
CA VAL A 332 33.74 -7.97 14.49
C VAL A 332 33.53 -9.44 14.16
N SER A 333 32.28 -9.92 14.18
CA SER A 333 31.94 -11.29 13.81
C SER A 333 30.51 -11.38 13.26
N HIS A 334 30.29 -12.39 12.40
CA HIS A 334 28.96 -12.68 11.85
C HIS A 334 28.78 -14.20 11.75
N ASN A 335 28.04 -14.77 12.68
CA ASN A 335 27.93 -16.23 12.86
C ASN A 335 26.48 -16.65 13.16
N VAL A 336 26.23 -17.95 13.04
CA VAL A 336 24.99 -18.56 13.56
C VAL A 336 25.28 -19.17 14.93
N VAL A 337 24.47 -18.82 15.91
CA VAL A 337 24.55 -19.30 17.30
C VAL A 337 23.17 -19.79 17.70
N ASP A 338 23.03 -21.06 18.04
CA ASP A 338 21.75 -21.70 18.43
C ASP A 338 20.58 -21.40 17.46
N GLY A 339 20.89 -21.30 16.15
CA GLY A 339 19.93 -21.01 15.11
C GLY A 339 19.57 -19.54 14.93
N GLU A 340 20.19 -18.62 15.68
CA GLU A 340 20.13 -17.16 15.46
C GLU A 340 21.36 -16.67 14.70
N CYS A 341 21.14 -15.79 13.75
CA CYS A 341 22.23 -15.06 13.09
C CYS A 341 22.61 -13.85 13.95
N VAL A 342 23.87 -13.79 14.32
CA VAL A 342 24.44 -12.80 15.24
C VAL A 342 25.50 -11.99 14.53
N ILE A 343 25.32 -10.68 14.44
CA ILE A 343 26.34 -9.74 14.01
C ILE A 343 26.84 -8.99 15.23
N GLU A 344 28.14 -9.12 15.56
CA GLU A 344 28.82 -8.32 16.58
C GLU A 344 29.54 -7.13 15.94
N PHE A 345 29.45 -5.98 16.58
CA PHE A 345 30.10 -4.76 16.16
C PHE A 345 31.05 -4.22 17.25
N ASP A 346 32.08 -3.49 16.82
CA ASP A 346 33.05 -2.83 17.70
C ASP A 346 32.46 -1.59 18.43
N ALA A 347 31.37 -1.01 17.91
CA ALA A 347 30.64 0.12 18.47
C ALA A 347 29.13 -0.03 18.23
N PRO A 348 28.28 0.76 18.89
CA PRO A 348 26.85 0.79 18.57
C PRO A 348 26.59 1.20 17.12
N ILE A 349 25.78 0.41 16.39
CA ILE A 349 25.41 0.71 15.01
C ILE A 349 24.52 1.94 14.94
N THR A 350 24.72 2.78 13.94
CA THR A 350 23.94 4.03 13.78
C THR A 350 22.99 3.98 12.59
N ARG A 351 23.17 3.02 11.68
CA ARG A 351 22.34 2.82 10.50
C ARG A 351 22.18 1.34 10.15
N ILE A 352 21.11 1.04 9.44
CA ILE A 352 20.98 -0.20 8.65
C ILE A 352 21.28 0.19 7.21
N PRO A 353 22.40 -0.28 6.62
CA PRO A 353 22.86 0.21 5.33
C PRO A 353 21.96 -0.19 4.17
N ALA A 354 22.11 0.52 3.06
CA ALA A 354 21.35 0.26 1.84
C ALA A 354 21.50 -1.20 1.37
N GLN A 355 20.37 -1.84 1.12
CA GLN A 355 20.29 -3.21 0.63
C GLN A 355 20.99 -4.27 1.51
N ALA A 356 21.20 -3.98 2.81
CA ALA A 356 21.92 -4.89 3.70
C ALA A 356 21.28 -6.28 3.78
N PHE A 357 19.96 -6.32 3.81
CA PHE A 357 19.20 -7.57 3.91
C PHE A 357 18.22 -7.76 2.75
N LYS A 358 18.46 -7.06 1.62
CA LYS A 358 17.59 -7.17 0.42
C LYS A 358 17.52 -8.61 -0.10
N ASN A 359 16.31 -9.08 -0.40
CA ASN A 359 16.01 -10.44 -0.90
C ASN A 359 16.45 -11.56 0.04
N SER A 360 16.73 -11.26 1.32
CA SER A 360 17.15 -12.26 2.28
C SER A 360 15.96 -13.08 2.82
N LYS A 361 16.28 -14.27 3.31
CA LYS A 361 15.32 -15.20 3.94
C LYS A 361 15.15 -14.93 5.45
N ILE A 362 15.25 -13.67 5.86
CA ILE A 362 15.03 -13.29 7.26
C ILE A 362 13.61 -13.65 7.67
N LYS A 363 13.47 -14.25 8.86
CA LYS A 363 12.19 -14.65 9.45
C LYS A 363 12.07 -14.19 10.90
N GLY A 364 10.85 -14.28 11.45
CA GLY A 364 10.58 -13.97 12.87
C GLY A 364 10.38 -12.49 13.13
N ASN A 365 10.47 -12.11 14.40
CA ASN A 365 10.38 -10.72 14.82
C ASN A 365 11.68 -9.97 14.44
N LEU A 366 11.53 -8.72 14.03
CA LEU A 366 12.67 -7.85 13.77
C LEU A 366 12.67 -6.68 14.74
N THR A 367 13.74 -6.56 15.50
CA THR A 367 13.96 -5.43 16.41
C THR A 367 15.15 -4.61 15.93
N ILE A 368 14.92 -3.35 15.65
CA ILE A 368 15.98 -2.39 15.29
C ILE A 368 16.46 -1.71 16.56
N PRO A 369 17.76 -1.83 16.91
CA PRO A 369 18.34 -1.25 18.12
C PRO A 369 18.14 0.27 18.21
N ASN A 370 17.98 0.80 19.43
CA ASN A 370 17.77 2.24 19.66
C ASN A 370 18.96 3.13 19.27
N SER A 371 20.14 2.56 19.08
CA SER A 371 21.30 3.27 18.53
C SER A 371 21.16 3.63 17.06
N VAL A 372 20.25 2.96 16.32
CA VAL A 372 20.03 3.18 14.88
C VAL A 372 19.18 4.42 14.66
N THR A 373 19.72 5.35 13.88
CA THR A 373 19.03 6.61 13.50
C THR A 373 18.51 6.60 12.07
N THR A 374 19.02 5.71 11.21
CA THR A 374 18.66 5.64 9.78
C THR A 374 18.52 4.20 9.33
N ILE A 375 17.43 3.90 8.64
CA ILE A 375 17.27 2.70 7.82
C ILE A 375 17.35 3.17 6.37
N GLU A 376 18.39 2.75 5.66
CA GLU A 376 18.68 3.24 4.32
C GLU A 376 17.83 2.56 3.24
N ARG A 377 17.98 3.02 1.99
CA ARG A 377 17.24 2.54 0.84
C ARG A 377 17.30 1.01 0.70
N GLU A 378 16.12 0.38 0.51
CA GLU A 378 15.98 -1.06 0.26
C GLU A 378 16.60 -1.98 1.33
N ALA A 379 16.86 -1.48 2.54
CA ALA A 379 17.59 -2.22 3.59
C ALA A 379 17.04 -3.63 3.85
N PHE A 380 15.70 -3.78 3.88
CA PHE A 380 15.00 -5.07 4.04
C PHE A 380 14.05 -5.38 2.87
N SER A 381 14.29 -4.78 1.68
CA SER A 381 13.43 -4.98 0.52
C SER A 381 13.33 -6.46 0.14
N ASN A 382 12.10 -6.94 -0.12
CA ASN A 382 11.79 -8.34 -0.47
C ASN A 382 12.18 -9.38 0.60
N CYS A 383 12.19 -9.03 1.88
CA CYS A 383 12.27 -10.00 2.95
C CYS A 383 10.89 -10.65 3.18
N THR A 384 10.47 -11.49 2.23
CA THR A 384 9.10 -12.04 2.18
C THR A 384 8.80 -13.05 3.29
N GLU A 385 9.83 -13.62 3.92
CA GLU A 385 9.70 -14.57 5.02
C GLU A 385 9.77 -13.91 6.39
N LEU A 386 9.97 -12.60 6.45
CA LEU A 386 10.00 -11.82 7.70
C LEU A 386 8.60 -11.80 8.33
N LYS A 387 8.32 -12.83 9.13
CA LYS A 387 7.02 -13.09 9.75
C LYS A 387 7.11 -12.79 11.25
N GLY A 388 6.42 -11.77 11.68
CA GLY A 388 6.43 -11.34 13.07
C GLY A 388 6.26 -9.83 13.19
N SER A 389 6.48 -9.31 14.38
CA SER A 389 6.40 -7.88 14.65
C SER A 389 7.67 -7.16 14.23
N LEU A 390 7.49 -5.91 13.81
CA LEU A 390 8.59 -4.96 13.56
C LEU A 390 8.64 -3.94 14.69
N THR A 391 9.75 -3.92 15.42
CA THR A 391 10.04 -2.90 16.43
C THR A 391 11.12 -1.96 15.89
N LEU A 392 10.75 -0.70 15.70
CA LEU A 392 11.66 0.35 15.22
C LEU A 392 12.40 1.03 16.36
N SER A 393 13.61 1.50 16.10
CA SER A 393 14.42 2.29 17.03
C SER A 393 13.71 3.57 17.48
N ASN A 394 13.68 3.85 18.78
CA ASN A 394 13.14 5.10 19.32
C ASN A 394 13.97 6.35 18.95
N SER A 395 15.19 6.16 18.44
CA SER A 395 16.06 7.22 17.94
C SER A 395 16.02 7.37 16.41
N LEU A 396 15.18 6.59 15.73
CA LEU A 396 15.09 6.55 14.27
C LEU A 396 14.60 7.88 13.72
N LYS A 397 15.35 8.47 12.79
CA LYS A 397 15.03 9.75 12.12
C LYS A 397 14.51 9.55 10.70
N THR A 398 15.07 8.57 9.99
CA THR A 398 14.78 8.34 8.57
C THR A 398 14.49 6.89 8.29
N ILE A 399 13.38 6.65 7.58
CA ILE A 399 13.06 5.38 6.93
C ILE A 399 13.21 5.62 5.43
N GLY A 400 14.23 5.02 4.83
CA GLY A 400 14.61 5.23 3.44
C GLY A 400 13.64 4.63 2.42
N ASP A 401 13.84 4.96 1.15
CA ASP A 401 13.02 4.46 0.05
C ASP A 401 13.07 2.93 -0.01
N LYS A 402 11.90 2.31 -0.15
CA LYS A 402 11.73 0.86 -0.23
C LYS A 402 12.37 0.08 0.92
N ALA A 403 12.58 0.72 2.09
CA ALA A 403 13.28 0.10 3.22
C ALA A 403 12.70 -1.25 3.61
N PHE A 404 11.36 -1.39 3.60
CA PHE A 404 10.62 -2.62 3.86
C PHE A 404 9.71 -3.02 2.69
N TYR A 405 10.08 -2.64 1.45
CA TYR A 405 9.30 -2.99 0.26
C TYR A 405 9.06 -4.50 0.20
N ASN A 406 7.79 -4.90 0.02
CA ASN A 406 7.37 -6.29 -0.11
C ASN A 406 7.78 -7.21 1.06
N CYS A 407 7.83 -6.67 2.29
CA CYS A 407 7.92 -7.48 3.51
C CYS A 407 6.51 -7.95 3.89
N ASN A 408 5.90 -8.76 3.02
CA ASN A 408 4.48 -9.11 3.03
C ASN A 408 4.04 -10.03 4.18
N SER A 409 4.98 -10.59 4.93
CA SER A 409 4.72 -11.45 6.08
C SER A 409 4.80 -10.73 7.43
N LEU A 410 5.30 -9.48 7.49
CA LEU A 410 5.27 -8.65 8.71
C LEU A 410 3.84 -8.54 9.23
N ASN A 411 3.66 -8.71 10.55
CA ASN A 411 2.34 -8.71 11.17
C ASN A 411 2.27 -7.79 12.41
N GLY A 412 1.09 -7.71 13.02
CA GLY A 412 0.84 -6.84 14.17
C GLY A 412 0.59 -5.38 13.76
N SER A 413 0.77 -4.49 14.70
CA SER A 413 0.70 -3.03 14.52
C SER A 413 2.05 -2.48 14.09
N LEU A 414 2.05 -1.41 13.31
CA LEU A 414 3.25 -0.63 13.02
C LEU A 414 3.19 0.70 13.76
N THR A 415 4.07 0.88 14.70
CA THR A 415 4.28 2.17 15.39
C THR A 415 5.56 2.80 14.89
N ILE A 416 5.43 3.93 14.21
CA ILE A 416 6.57 4.74 13.77
C ILE A 416 6.95 5.69 14.90
N PRO A 417 8.22 5.70 15.38
CA PRO A 417 8.65 6.51 16.51
C PRO A 417 8.54 8.02 16.26
N ASN A 418 8.34 8.77 17.35
CA ASN A 418 8.19 10.23 17.31
C ASN A 418 9.45 11.00 16.88
N THR A 419 10.55 10.32 16.66
CA THR A 419 11.80 10.88 16.15
C THR A 419 11.88 10.84 14.61
N VAL A 420 11.01 10.06 13.94
CA VAL A 420 11.01 9.91 12.49
C VAL A 420 10.42 11.15 11.83
N THR A 421 11.23 11.80 11.01
CA THR A 421 10.80 12.98 10.23
C THR A 421 10.48 12.64 8.78
N THR A 422 11.03 11.55 8.25
CA THR A 422 10.92 11.17 6.84
C THR A 422 10.54 9.70 6.68
N ILE A 423 9.47 9.47 5.92
CA ILE A 423 9.07 8.15 5.42
C ILE A 423 9.27 8.18 3.91
N GLY A 424 10.23 7.41 3.42
CA GLY A 424 10.65 7.40 2.02
C GLY A 424 9.61 6.82 1.05
N ILE A 425 9.91 6.96 -0.23
CA ILE A 425 9.10 6.41 -1.33
C ILE A 425 9.01 4.89 -1.18
N SER A 426 7.79 4.35 -1.27
CA SER A 426 7.53 2.90 -1.19
C SER A 426 8.08 2.22 0.08
N ALA A 427 8.29 2.97 1.18
CA ALA A 427 9.01 2.46 2.36
C ALA A 427 8.41 1.17 2.92
N PHE A 428 7.08 1.04 2.93
CA PHE A 428 6.33 -0.15 3.36
C PHE A 428 5.41 -0.70 2.26
N GLU A 429 5.69 -0.39 0.99
CA GLU A 429 4.89 -0.89 -0.13
C GLU A 429 4.78 -2.41 -0.11
N LYS A 430 3.57 -2.95 -0.30
CA LYS A 430 3.23 -4.39 -0.29
C LYS A 430 3.50 -5.12 1.04
N CYS A 431 3.57 -4.41 2.17
CA CYS A 431 3.58 -5.02 3.49
C CYS A 431 2.16 -5.49 3.88
N THR A 432 1.65 -6.49 3.17
CA THR A 432 0.25 -6.95 3.27
C THR A 432 -0.08 -7.67 4.58
N GLY A 433 0.92 -8.16 5.30
CA GLY A 433 0.76 -8.98 6.50
C GLY A 433 0.45 -8.20 7.79
N PHE A 434 0.75 -6.89 7.85
CA PHE A 434 0.35 -6.09 9.00
C PHE A 434 -1.16 -6.19 9.22
N ASN A 435 -1.58 -6.56 10.44
CA ASN A 435 -2.98 -6.83 10.77
C ASN A 435 -3.48 -6.07 12.01
N GLY A 436 -2.67 -5.14 12.52
CA GLY A 436 -2.98 -4.23 13.61
C GLY A 436 -3.17 -2.79 13.11
N SER A 437 -2.90 -1.81 13.96
CA SER A 437 -3.00 -0.38 13.67
C SER A 437 -1.69 0.17 13.06
N LEU A 438 -1.82 1.29 12.35
CA LEU A 438 -0.70 2.11 11.91
C LEU A 438 -0.69 3.41 12.71
N THR A 439 0.42 3.70 13.39
CA THR A 439 0.63 4.98 14.08
C THR A 439 1.68 5.80 13.35
N ILE A 440 1.29 6.95 12.84
CA ILE A 440 2.17 7.95 12.21
C ILE A 440 2.44 9.05 13.24
N PRO A 441 3.71 9.39 13.53
CA PRO A 441 4.04 10.34 14.59
C PRO A 441 3.90 11.80 14.14
N HIS A 442 3.82 12.69 15.16
CA HIS A 442 3.73 14.14 14.95
C HIS A 442 5.03 14.80 14.44
N SER A 443 6.09 14.05 14.21
CA SER A 443 7.35 14.53 13.64
C SER A 443 7.38 14.43 12.10
N VAL A 444 6.52 13.60 11.51
CA VAL A 444 6.45 13.39 10.05
C VAL A 444 5.74 14.57 9.40
N THR A 445 6.38 15.21 8.41
CA THR A 445 5.82 16.34 7.65
C THR A 445 5.28 15.93 6.30
N THR A 446 5.82 14.86 5.73
CA THR A 446 5.44 14.33 4.42
C THR A 446 5.37 12.81 4.47
N ILE A 447 4.30 12.25 3.94
CA ILE A 447 4.18 10.80 3.68
C ILE A 447 4.58 10.59 2.23
N GLY A 448 5.64 9.80 2.00
CA GLY A 448 6.23 9.59 0.68
C GLY A 448 5.28 8.93 -0.32
N GLU A 449 5.60 9.05 -1.61
CA GLU A 449 4.89 8.35 -2.68
C GLU A 449 4.87 6.85 -2.40
N SER A 450 3.70 6.22 -2.56
CA SER A 450 3.49 4.78 -2.36
C SER A 450 3.98 4.23 -1.01
N ALA A 451 4.18 5.09 0.00
CA ALA A 451 4.82 4.69 1.28
C ALA A 451 4.15 3.48 1.93
N PHE A 452 2.82 3.38 1.84
CA PHE A 452 2.02 2.24 2.33
C PHE A 452 1.16 1.60 1.24
N PHE A 453 1.61 1.71 -0.02
CA PHE A 453 0.92 1.11 -1.16
C PHE A 453 0.63 -0.37 -0.93
N ASN A 454 -0.64 -0.77 -1.09
CA ASN A 454 -1.10 -2.15 -0.95
C ASN A 454 -0.84 -2.78 0.44
N CYS A 455 -0.85 -1.98 1.50
CA CYS A 455 -0.82 -2.48 2.88
C CYS A 455 -2.23 -2.86 3.35
N GLN A 456 -2.79 -3.93 2.75
CA GLN A 456 -4.20 -4.31 2.90
C GLN A 456 -4.58 -4.80 4.30
N GLY A 457 -3.62 -5.12 5.15
CA GLY A 457 -3.88 -5.77 6.42
C GLY A 457 -4.13 -4.82 7.59
N PHE A 458 -3.70 -3.55 7.52
CA PHE A 458 -3.91 -2.57 8.59
C PHE A 458 -5.39 -2.37 8.91
N LYS A 459 -5.70 -2.23 10.22
CA LYS A 459 -7.05 -2.10 10.76
C LYS A 459 -7.17 -0.87 11.66
N GLY A 460 -8.41 -0.53 12.03
CA GLY A 460 -8.70 0.63 12.85
C GLY A 460 -8.70 1.93 12.05
N ASP A 461 -8.64 3.05 12.72
CA ASP A 461 -8.66 4.36 12.10
C ASP A 461 -7.26 4.75 11.61
N LEU A 462 -7.19 5.36 10.43
CA LEU A 462 -6.00 6.04 9.96
C LEU A 462 -6.07 7.51 10.38
N THR A 463 -5.16 7.91 11.27
CA THR A 463 -5.04 9.30 11.70
C THR A 463 -3.80 9.93 11.08
N ILE A 464 -4.00 11.00 10.33
CA ILE A 464 -2.94 11.84 9.76
C ILE A 464 -2.66 12.98 10.74
N PRO A 465 -1.45 13.05 11.34
CA PRO A 465 -1.14 14.03 12.38
C PRO A 465 -0.99 15.47 11.85
N ASN A 466 -1.05 16.45 12.77
CA ASN A 466 -1.00 17.87 12.43
C ASN A 466 0.34 18.34 11.82
N SER A 467 1.38 17.55 11.88
CA SER A 467 2.65 17.86 11.24
C SER A 467 2.64 17.59 9.73
N VAL A 468 1.77 16.68 9.27
CA VAL A 468 1.73 16.28 7.87
C VAL A 468 1.04 17.34 7.03
N THR A 469 1.78 17.87 6.07
CA THR A 469 1.27 18.83 5.06
C THR A 469 1.01 18.18 3.71
N THR A 470 1.69 17.07 3.41
CA THR A 470 1.61 16.41 2.11
C THR A 470 1.45 14.90 2.27
N ILE A 471 0.44 14.37 1.61
CA ILE A 471 0.23 12.93 1.43
C ILE A 471 0.58 12.63 -0.03
N GLY A 472 1.61 11.83 -0.24
CA GLY A 472 2.17 11.52 -1.56
C GLY A 472 1.24 10.72 -2.46
N ARG A 473 1.57 10.68 -3.76
CA ARG A 473 0.89 9.87 -4.76
C ARG A 473 0.82 8.41 -4.31
N LEU A 474 -0.36 7.78 -4.43
CA LEU A 474 -0.61 6.37 -4.09
C LEU A 474 -0.20 5.96 -2.66
N ALA A 475 -0.02 6.92 -1.74
CA ALA A 475 0.56 6.67 -0.41
C ALA A 475 -0.16 5.55 0.37
N PHE A 476 -1.47 5.47 0.28
CA PHE A 476 -2.31 4.45 0.92
C PHE A 476 -3.16 3.66 -0.08
N PHE A 477 -2.74 3.61 -1.36
CA PHE A 477 -3.46 2.83 -2.38
C PHE A 477 -3.74 1.39 -1.91
N ARG A 478 -5.00 0.94 -2.03
CA ARG A 478 -5.45 -0.41 -1.62
C ARG A 478 -5.23 -0.75 -0.14
N CYS A 479 -5.19 0.23 0.75
CA CYS A 479 -5.23 -0.01 2.19
C CYS A 479 -6.67 -0.28 2.64
N SER A 480 -7.22 -1.42 2.23
CA SER A 480 -8.65 -1.70 2.16
C SER A 480 -9.32 -2.03 3.51
N ARG A 481 -8.58 -2.12 4.62
CA ARG A 481 -9.13 -2.52 5.93
C ARG A 481 -9.16 -1.43 6.99
N PHE A 482 -8.61 -0.25 6.72
CA PHE A 482 -8.83 0.90 7.61
C PHE A 482 -10.33 1.22 7.74
N LYS A 483 -10.73 1.75 8.91
CA LYS A 483 -12.14 2.05 9.21
C LYS A 483 -12.45 3.53 9.13
N GLY A 484 -11.80 4.36 9.90
CA GLY A 484 -11.97 5.81 9.87
C GLY A 484 -10.76 6.49 9.21
N LEU A 485 -11.00 7.61 8.53
CA LEU A 485 -9.94 8.51 8.05
C LEU A 485 -10.06 9.84 8.78
N LYS A 486 -9.00 10.22 9.51
CA LYS A 486 -8.91 11.50 10.21
C LYS A 486 -7.76 12.31 9.59
N LEU A 487 -8.12 13.32 8.82
CA LEU A 487 -7.19 14.28 8.23
C LEU A 487 -6.99 15.45 9.20
N SER A 488 -5.75 15.89 9.33
CA SER A 488 -5.44 17.07 10.16
C SER A 488 -5.66 18.37 9.42
N ASN A 489 -5.85 19.46 10.17
CA ASN A 489 -6.01 20.81 9.64
C ASN A 489 -4.74 21.41 9.02
N SER A 490 -3.66 20.66 8.92
CA SER A 490 -2.40 21.09 8.30
C SER A 490 -2.19 20.52 6.90
N VAL A 491 -2.97 19.52 6.51
CA VAL A 491 -2.84 18.87 5.20
C VAL A 491 -3.19 19.87 4.10
N LYS A 492 -2.25 20.11 3.19
CA LYS A 492 -2.40 20.98 2.02
C LYS A 492 -2.60 20.18 0.74
N THR A 493 -1.91 19.06 0.62
CA THR A 493 -1.90 18.28 -0.62
C THR A 493 -2.23 16.81 -0.33
N ILE A 494 -3.19 16.29 -1.07
CA ILE A 494 -3.48 14.87 -1.20
C ILE A 494 -3.13 14.48 -2.63
N GLY A 495 -2.12 13.63 -2.81
CA GLY A 495 -1.61 13.23 -4.12
C GLY A 495 -2.54 12.29 -4.88
N ASP A 496 -2.22 12.07 -6.16
CA ASP A 496 -3.00 11.21 -7.05
C ASP A 496 -3.14 9.80 -6.47
N GLY A 497 -4.36 9.29 -6.47
CA GLY A 497 -4.68 7.95 -5.97
C GLY A 497 -4.29 7.69 -4.51
N ALA A 498 -4.03 8.73 -3.70
CA ALA A 498 -3.49 8.56 -2.35
C ALA A 498 -4.29 7.58 -1.48
N PHE A 499 -5.61 7.57 -1.60
CA PHE A 499 -6.52 6.65 -0.92
C PHE A 499 -7.35 5.78 -1.88
N LYS A 500 -6.91 5.67 -3.15
CA LYS A 500 -7.62 4.86 -4.15
C LYS A 500 -7.78 3.43 -3.68
N VAL A 501 -9.00 2.88 -3.82
CA VAL A 501 -9.36 1.49 -3.48
C VAL A 501 -9.23 1.20 -1.96
N CYS A 502 -9.46 2.20 -1.12
CA CYS A 502 -9.57 2.04 0.33
C CYS A 502 -11.01 1.70 0.74
N TYR A 503 -11.49 0.52 0.35
CA TYR A 503 -12.89 0.08 0.53
C TYR A 503 -13.39 0.06 1.97
N GLY A 504 -12.49 -0.04 2.93
CA GLY A 504 -12.83 -0.21 4.35
C GLY A 504 -13.17 1.07 5.09
N PHE A 505 -12.86 2.24 4.53
CA PHE A 505 -13.21 3.50 5.17
C PHE A 505 -14.73 3.62 5.34
N THR A 506 -15.13 4.04 6.54
CA THR A 506 -16.53 4.24 6.95
C THR A 506 -16.65 5.56 7.71
N GLY A 507 -17.89 6.05 7.88
CA GLY A 507 -18.16 7.33 8.53
C GLY A 507 -17.97 8.51 7.58
N GLU A 508 -17.94 9.71 8.11
CA GLU A 508 -17.85 10.94 7.33
C GLU A 508 -16.43 11.21 6.84
N LEU A 509 -16.30 11.68 5.61
CA LEU A 509 -15.06 12.22 5.06
C LEU A 509 -15.03 13.73 5.32
N ILE A 510 -14.22 14.14 6.30
CA ILE A 510 -14.00 15.56 6.62
C ILE A 510 -12.74 16.04 5.91
N LEU A 511 -12.91 16.89 4.90
CA LEU A 511 -11.83 17.56 4.18
C LEU A 511 -11.53 18.92 4.85
N PRO A 512 -10.35 19.10 5.48
CA PRO A 512 -10.04 20.36 6.15
C PRO A 512 -9.82 21.51 5.16
N ASN A 513 -10.15 22.73 5.59
CA ASN A 513 -10.03 23.95 4.76
C ASN A 513 -8.59 24.32 4.36
N SER A 514 -7.59 23.64 4.95
CA SER A 514 -6.18 23.80 4.59
C SER A 514 -5.81 23.15 3.26
N ILE A 515 -6.65 22.22 2.77
CA ILE A 515 -6.37 21.48 1.53
C ILE A 515 -6.50 22.44 0.34
N THR A 516 -5.42 22.53 -0.45
CA THR A 516 -5.36 23.29 -1.68
C THR A 516 -5.33 22.43 -2.93
N THR A 517 -5.00 21.14 -2.76
CA THR A 517 -4.89 20.19 -3.87
C THR A 517 -5.40 18.81 -3.47
N ILE A 518 -6.30 18.27 -4.26
CA ILE A 518 -6.72 16.85 -4.21
C ILE A 518 -6.41 16.29 -5.59
N GLY A 519 -5.49 15.35 -5.66
CA GLY A 519 -5.03 14.77 -6.92
C GLY A 519 -6.05 13.86 -7.57
N GLU A 520 -5.78 13.49 -8.81
CA GLU A 520 -6.58 12.57 -9.60
C GLU A 520 -6.78 11.23 -8.88
N GLU A 521 -7.99 10.67 -8.93
CA GLU A 521 -8.36 9.39 -8.30
C GLU A 521 -8.11 9.32 -6.78
N ALA A 522 -7.89 10.43 -6.08
CA ALA A 522 -7.43 10.42 -4.68
C ALA A 522 -8.30 9.57 -3.74
N PHE A 523 -9.60 9.54 -3.94
CA PHE A 523 -10.56 8.73 -3.17
C PHE A 523 -11.35 7.74 -4.03
N HIS A 524 -10.87 7.44 -5.25
CA HIS A 524 -11.53 6.51 -6.16
C HIS A 524 -11.77 5.16 -5.46
N GLY A 525 -13.01 4.70 -5.46
CA GLY A 525 -13.41 3.42 -4.89
C GLY A 525 -13.40 3.39 -3.35
N CYS A 526 -13.50 4.53 -2.68
CA CYS A 526 -13.73 4.58 -1.24
C CYS A 526 -15.22 4.37 -0.95
N LEU A 527 -15.66 3.11 -0.96
CA LEU A 527 -17.08 2.71 -1.04
C LEU A 527 -17.88 3.04 0.22
N GLY A 528 -17.26 3.12 1.38
CA GLY A 528 -17.95 3.11 2.66
C GLY A 528 -18.02 4.47 3.39
N PHE A 529 -17.52 5.57 2.81
CA PHE A 529 -17.77 6.90 3.37
C PHE A 529 -19.26 7.21 3.36
N THR A 530 -19.76 7.82 4.45
CA THR A 530 -21.18 8.15 4.63
C THR A 530 -21.34 9.63 4.96
N GLY A 531 -22.60 10.11 5.05
CA GLY A 531 -22.90 11.50 5.40
C GLY A 531 -22.72 12.46 4.23
N ASP A 532 -22.50 13.72 4.55
CA ASP A 532 -22.29 14.81 3.60
C ASP A 532 -20.85 14.82 3.08
N LEU A 533 -20.66 15.32 1.87
CA LEU A 533 -19.34 15.67 1.35
C LEU A 533 -19.27 17.19 1.11
N THR A 534 -18.40 17.85 1.86
CA THR A 534 -18.13 19.28 1.68
C THR A 534 -16.74 19.47 1.10
N ILE A 535 -16.68 20.10 -0.07
CA ILE A 535 -15.40 20.45 -0.71
C ILE A 535 -14.91 21.78 -0.14
N PRO A 536 -13.62 21.90 0.25
CA PRO A 536 -13.05 23.15 0.78
C PRO A 536 -13.04 24.31 -0.21
N ASN A 537 -13.19 25.54 0.30
CA ASN A 537 -13.20 26.77 -0.52
C ASN A 537 -11.88 27.07 -1.26
N SER A 538 -10.80 26.45 -0.87
CA SER A 538 -9.47 26.57 -1.52
C SER A 538 -9.36 25.74 -2.82
N ILE A 539 -10.29 24.82 -3.05
CA ILE A 539 -10.30 23.97 -4.25
C ILE A 539 -11.01 24.71 -5.38
N THR A 540 -10.35 24.76 -6.54
CA THR A 540 -10.90 25.38 -7.77
C THR A 540 -11.25 24.36 -8.83
N THR A 541 -10.64 23.18 -8.77
CA THR A 541 -10.84 22.09 -9.72
C THR A 541 -11.11 20.79 -8.96
N ILE A 542 -12.16 20.08 -9.32
CA ILE A 542 -12.34 18.68 -8.93
C ILE A 542 -11.63 17.85 -10.00
N GLU A 543 -10.55 17.21 -9.61
CA GLU A 543 -9.72 16.42 -10.50
C GLU A 543 -10.43 15.14 -11.00
N ALA A 544 -9.86 14.51 -12.01
CA ALA A 544 -10.46 13.35 -12.64
C ALA A 544 -10.63 12.19 -11.66
N SER A 545 -11.80 11.56 -11.70
CA SER A 545 -12.17 10.36 -10.92
C SER A 545 -11.93 10.46 -9.40
N VAL A 546 -11.81 11.66 -8.84
CA VAL A 546 -11.45 11.86 -7.41
C VAL A 546 -12.36 11.05 -6.49
N PHE A 547 -13.68 11.08 -6.72
CA PHE A 547 -14.68 10.36 -5.91
C PHE A 547 -15.39 9.25 -6.70
N HIS A 548 -14.80 8.80 -7.81
CA HIS A 548 -15.40 7.76 -8.63
C HIS A 548 -15.70 6.51 -7.78
N GLY A 549 -16.94 6.04 -7.83
CA GLY A 549 -17.36 4.84 -7.11
C GLY A 549 -17.48 5.01 -5.60
N CYS A 550 -17.58 6.22 -5.07
CA CYS A 550 -17.86 6.47 -3.66
C CYS A 550 -19.37 6.33 -3.38
N PHE A 551 -19.88 5.09 -3.44
CA PHE A 551 -21.33 4.80 -3.36
C PHE A 551 -21.95 5.12 -2.00
N GLY A 552 -21.13 5.17 -0.94
CA GLY A 552 -21.60 5.21 0.44
C GLY A 552 -22.03 6.58 0.94
N PHE A 553 -21.72 7.70 0.28
CA PHE A 553 -22.18 9.01 0.69
C PHE A 553 -23.71 9.05 0.71
N THR A 554 -24.30 9.39 1.87
CA THR A 554 -25.77 9.35 2.07
C THR A 554 -26.37 10.73 2.32
N GLY A 555 -25.57 11.76 2.36
CA GLY A 555 -25.95 13.14 2.59
C GLY A 555 -25.88 14.00 1.33
N ASN A 556 -25.60 15.29 1.50
CA ASN A 556 -25.51 16.27 0.43
C ASN A 556 -24.08 16.42 -0.09
N LEU A 557 -23.97 16.78 -1.37
CA LEU A 557 -22.73 17.28 -1.94
C LEU A 557 -22.71 18.81 -1.90
N THR A 558 -21.74 19.39 -1.20
CA THR A 558 -21.55 20.84 -1.14
C THR A 558 -20.31 21.24 -1.92
N LEU A 559 -20.52 21.97 -3.02
CA LEU A 559 -19.47 22.52 -3.87
C LEU A 559 -19.32 24.03 -3.58
N PRO A 560 -18.11 24.51 -3.25
CA PRO A 560 -17.89 25.93 -2.98
C PRO A 560 -17.91 26.78 -4.26
N ASN A 561 -18.08 28.09 -4.10
CA ASN A 561 -18.07 29.03 -5.22
C ASN A 561 -16.71 29.18 -5.93
N SER A 562 -15.67 28.62 -5.38
CA SER A 562 -14.31 28.59 -6.00
C SER A 562 -14.20 27.57 -7.14
N ILE A 563 -15.13 26.59 -7.22
CA ILE A 563 -15.05 25.53 -8.25
C ILE A 563 -15.36 26.12 -9.62
N THR A 564 -14.42 25.98 -10.53
CA THR A 564 -14.57 26.35 -11.95
C THR A 564 -14.62 25.14 -12.86
N THR A 565 -13.99 24.03 -12.47
CA THR A 565 -13.85 22.84 -13.32
C THR A 565 -14.15 21.57 -12.53
N ILE A 566 -14.97 20.72 -13.11
CA ILE A 566 -15.24 19.35 -12.64
C ILE A 566 -14.80 18.44 -13.79
N LYS A 567 -13.71 17.68 -13.56
CA LYS A 567 -13.12 16.84 -14.61
C LYS A 567 -13.88 15.53 -14.81
N TYR A 568 -13.42 14.71 -15.77
CA TYR A 568 -14.06 13.44 -16.15
C TYR A 568 -14.19 12.48 -14.96
N ASP A 569 -15.27 11.71 -14.93
CA ASP A 569 -15.57 10.69 -13.92
C ASP A 569 -15.52 11.19 -12.46
N ALA A 570 -15.44 12.48 -12.18
CA ALA A 570 -15.15 13.05 -10.85
C ALA A 570 -16.02 12.48 -9.72
N PHE A 571 -17.32 12.33 -9.97
CA PHE A 571 -18.30 11.75 -9.04
C PHE A 571 -19.05 10.55 -9.63
N ARG A 572 -18.52 9.93 -10.69
CA ARG A 572 -19.18 8.81 -11.33
C ARG A 572 -19.53 7.70 -10.34
N GLY A 573 -20.79 7.23 -10.39
CA GLY A 573 -21.27 6.16 -9.52
C GLY A 573 -21.47 6.55 -8.06
N CYS A 574 -21.47 7.84 -7.70
CA CYS A 574 -21.81 8.29 -6.34
C CYS A 574 -23.32 8.19 -6.11
N THR A 575 -23.84 6.96 -6.06
CA THR A 575 -25.28 6.67 -6.05
C THR A 575 -25.98 7.06 -4.76
N GLY A 576 -25.25 7.23 -3.67
CA GLY A 576 -25.84 7.43 -2.34
C GLY A 576 -26.12 8.88 -1.97
N PHE A 577 -25.57 9.89 -2.68
CA PHE A 577 -25.89 11.29 -2.43
C PHE A 577 -27.40 11.53 -2.50
N LYS A 578 -27.89 12.44 -1.65
CA LYS A 578 -29.32 12.79 -1.57
C LYS A 578 -29.54 14.27 -1.79
N GLY A 579 -30.83 14.63 -2.00
CA GLY A 579 -31.20 16.01 -2.18
C GLY A 579 -30.82 16.58 -3.55
N ASN A 580 -30.87 17.89 -3.67
CA ASN A 580 -30.63 18.58 -4.92
C ASN A 580 -29.13 18.83 -5.10
N LEU A 581 -28.59 18.45 -6.24
CA LEU A 581 -27.24 18.87 -6.64
C LEU A 581 -27.24 20.40 -6.86
N LYS A 582 -26.33 21.09 -6.17
CA LYS A 582 -26.14 22.54 -6.33
C LYS A 582 -24.77 22.80 -6.93
N LEU A 583 -24.73 23.32 -8.12
CA LEU A 583 -23.52 23.80 -8.75
C LEU A 583 -23.28 25.28 -8.40
N SER A 584 -22.02 25.64 -8.24
CA SER A 584 -21.66 27.04 -8.00
C SER A 584 -21.82 27.86 -9.28
N ASN A 585 -22.05 29.17 -9.12
CA ASN A 585 -22.15 30.11 -10.25
C ASN A 585 -20.80 30.36 -10.96
N SER A 586 -19.72 29.74 -10.54
CA SER A 586 -18.40 29.86 -11.14
C SER A 586 -18.01 28.66 -12.01
N VAL A 587 -18.81 27.59 -12.00
CA VAL A 587 -18.51 26.37 -12.78
C VAL A 587 -18.59 26.70 -14.27
N LYS A 588 -17.48 26.43 -14.98
CA LYS A 588 -17.32 26.61 -16.41
C LYS A 588 -17.33 25.28 -17.15
N THR A 589 -16.77 24.25 -16.57
CA THR A 589 -16.58 22.96 -17.24
C THR A 589 -17.11 21.81 -16.39
N ILE A 590 -17.91 20.96 -16.99
CA ILE A 590 -18.31 19.65 -16.47
C ILE A 590 -17.84 18.61 -17.48
N GLY A 591 -16.84 17.82 -17.06
CA GLY A 591 -16.18 16.83 -17.87
C GLY A 591 -17.01 15.58 -18.14
N ASP A 592 -16.48 14.73 -19.01
CA ASP A 592 -17.10 13.49 -19.43
C ASP A 592 -17.45 12.59 -18.22
N CYS A 593 -18.67 12.06 -18.20
CA CYS A 593 -19.19 11.18 -17.15
C CYS A 593 -19.10 11.75 -15.70
N ALA A 594 -18.89 13.04 -15.50
CA ALA A 594 -18.55 13.64 -14.20
C ALA A 594 -19.53 13.26 -13.07
N PHE A 595 -20.83 13.18 -13.37
CA PHE A 595 -21.90 12.74 -12.44
C PHE A 595 -22.63 11.49 -12.96
N ARG A 596 -22.05 10.76 -13.90
CA ARG A 596 -22.66 9.56 -14.47
C ARG A 596 -23.06 8.59 -13.36
N GLU A 597 -24.29 8.07 -13.43
CA GLU A 597 -24.85 7.11 -12.48
C GLU A 597 -25.02 7.66 -11.04
N CYS A 598 -25.07 8.97 -10.85
CA CYS A 598 -25.39 9.59 -9.55
C CYS A 598 -26.90 9.54 -9.29
N THR A 599 -27.45 8.34 -9.11
CA THR A 599 -28.90 8.09 -9.04
C THR A 599 -29.58 8.67 -7.80
N GLY A 600 -28.81 9.06 -6.77
CA GLY A 600 -29.37 9.55 -5.52
C GLY A 600 -29.75 11.03 -5.50
N PHE A 601 -29.26 11.85 -6.46
CA PHE A 601 -29.68 13.24 -6.59
C PHE A 601 -31.14 13.33 -7.06
N THR A 602 -31.89 14.26 -6.46
CA THR A 602 -33.33 14.46 -6.71
C THR A 602 -33.63 15.91 -7.02
N GLY A 603 -34.89 16.21 -7.41
CA GLY A 603 -35.37 17.57 -7.63
C GLY A 603 -34.82 18.22 -8.88
N ASN A 604 -34.69 19.54 -8.88
CA ASN A 604 -34.25 20.29 -10.06
C ASN A 604 -32.77 20.66 -9.97
N LEU A 605 -32.03 20.43 -11.03
CA LEU A 605 -30.64 20.89 -11.15
C LEU A 605 -30.61 22.20 -11.96
N THR A 606 -30.07 23.26 -11.35
CA THR A 606 -29.80 24.52 -12.07
C THR A 606 -28.34 24.52 -12.55
N LEU A 607 -28.18 24.63 -13.85
CA LEU A 607 -26.90 24.76 -14.51
C LEU A 607 -26.60 26.27 -14.67
N PRO A 608 -25.49 26.78 -14.12
CA PRO A 608 -25.23 28.21 -14.06
C PRO A 608 -24.92 28.81 -15.42
N LYS A 609 -25.11 30.12 -15.55
CA LYS A 609 -24.81 30.85 -16.78
C LYS A 609 -23.32 30.92 -17.13
N SER A 610 -22.42 30.66 -16.17
CA SER A 610 -20.97 30.58 -16.37
C SER A 610 -20.51 29.32 -17.10
N LEU A 611 -21.42 28.36 -17.30
CA LEU A 611 -21.09 27.05 -17.87
C LEU A 611 -20.77 27.17 -19.36
N GLU A 612 -19.54 26.79 -19.71
CA GLU A 612 -19.00 26.85 -21.06
C GLU A 612 -18.98 25.47 -21.74
N VAL A 613 -18.77 24.40 -20.93
CA VAL A 613 -18.62 23.03 -21.42
C VAL A 613 -19.40 22.04 -20.56
N VAL A 614 -20.23 21.23 -21.20
CA VAL A 614 -20.86 20.02 -20.65
C VAL A 614 -20.49 18.87 -21.58
N SER A 615 -19.62 18.00 -21.12
CA SER A 615 -19.12 16.87 -21.92
C SER A 615 -20.08 15.68 -21.90
N HIS A 616 -19.74 14.67 -22.72
CA HIS A 616 -20.54 13.48 -22.96
C HIS A 616 -20.91 12.76 -21.65
N ASP A 617 -22.11 12.26 -21.55
CA ASP A 617 -22.61 11.44 -20.43
C ASP A 617 -22.45 12.07 -19.04
N SER A 618 -22.18 13.39 -18.92
CA SER A 618 -21.93 14.07 -17.62
C SER A 618 -22.98 13.74 -16.56
N PHE A 619 -24.25 13.61 -16.93
CA PHE A 619 -25.37 13.28 -16.05
C PHE A 619 -26.12 11.99 -16.46
N TYR A 620 -25.49 11.13 -17.27
CA TYR A 620 -26.10 9.90 -17.74
C TYR A 620 -26.57 9.03 -16.57
N LYS A 621 -27.80 8.54 -16.63
CA LYS A 621 -28.48 7.78 -15.56
C LYS A 621 -28.68 8.54 -14.22
N CYS A 622 -28.65 9.87 -14.20
CA CYS A 622 -29.14 10.65 -13.05
C CYS A 622 -30.68 10.72 -13.02
N ASN A 623 -31.35 9.59 -13.10
CA ASN A 623 -32.77 9.45 -13.42
C ASN A 623 -33.74 10.10 -12.40
N ASN A 624 -33.27 10.43 -11.19
CA ASN A 624 -34.06 11.05 -10.15
C ASN A 624 -33.96 12.58 -10.16
N ILE A 625 -33.10 13.18 -10.99
CA ILE A 625 -33.19 14.61 -11.29
C ILE A 625 -34.39 14.82 -12.19
N GLN A 626 -35.33 15.64 -11.69
CA GLN A 626 -36.64 15.84 -12.36
C GLN A 626 -36.48 16.74 -13.59
N THR A 627 -35.75 17.84 -13.44
CA THR A 627 -35.50 18.79 -14.53
C THR A 627 -34.11 19.37 -14.45
N PHE A 628 -33.54 19.66 -15.62
CA PHE A 628 -32.27 20.37 -15.78
C PHE A 628 -32.62 21.81 -16.22
N LYS A 629 -32.35 22.80 -15.35
CA LYS A 629 -32.58 24.22 -15.65
C LYS A 629 -31.31 24.86 -16.14
N PHE A 630 -31.22 25.11 -17.43
CA PHE A 630 -30.11 25.81 -18.03
C PHE A 630 -30.34 27.31 -17.98
N GLN A 631 -29.42 28.07 -17.36
CA GLN A 631 -29.43 29.55 -17.39
C GLN A 631 -28.67 30.12 -18.62
N SER A 632 -27.88 29.29 -19.26
CA SER A 632 -27.22 29.51 -20.55
C SER A 632 -27.04 28.15 -21.21
N LEU A 633 -26.98 28.10 -22.52
CA LEU A 633 -26.55 26.86 -23.21
C LEU A 633 -25.04 26.95 -23.43
N PRO A 634 -24.27 25.97 -22.92
CA PRO A 634 -22.83 26.01 -22.95
C PRO A 634 -22.27 26.00 -24.37
N GLU A 635 -21.04 26.48 -24.55
CA GLU A 635 -20.34 26.50 -25.83
C GLU A 635 -20.16 25.11 -26.41
N VAL A 636 -19.85 24.15 -25.56
CA VAL A 636 -19.77 22.71 -25.87
C VAL A 636 -20.82 21.99 -25.04
N LEU A 637 -21.85 21.47 -25.69
CA LEU A 637 -22.83 20.55 -25.12
C LEU A 637 -22.75 19.24 -25.91
N GLU A 638 -22.02 18.28 -25.39
CA GLU A 638 -21.89 16.98 -26.02
C GLU A 638 -23.11 16.10 -25.70
N GLY A 639 -23.80 15.63 -26.72
CA GLY A 639 -25.07 14.94 -26.63
C GLY A 639 -26.26 15.83 -27.00
N SER A 640 -27.47 15.27 -27.00
CA SER A 640 -28.68 15.99 -27.25
C SER A 640 -29.30 16.56 -25.99
N LEU A 641 -29.90 17.74 -26.04
CA LEU A 641 -30.74 18.25 -24.95
C LEU A 641 -31.81 17.26 -24.52
N ASN A 642 -32.29 16.42 -25.44
CA ASN A 642 -33.32 15.41 -25.13
C ASN A 642 -32.89 14.42 -24.04
N ASP A 643 -31.61 14.25 -23.83
CA ASP A 643 -31.03 13.37 -22.79
C ASP A 643 -31.28 13.93 -21.36
N TYR A 644 -31.63 15.21 -21.24
CA TYR A 644 -31.66 15.95 -19.96
C TYR A 644 -33.05 16.39 -19.50
N LYS A 645 -34.16 16.22 -20.24
CA LYS A 645 -35.46 16.83 -19.93
C LYS A 645 -35.30 18.33 -19.57
N PRO A 646 -34.79 19.15 -20.48
CA PRO A 646 -34.26 20.45 -20.10
C PRO A 646 -35.34 21.53 -20.00
N ILE A 647 -35.28 22.34 -18.93
CA ILE A 647 -35.91 23.66 -18.88
C ILE A 647 -34.78 24.69 -19.08
N VAL A 648 -34.89 25.46 -20.17
CA VAL A 648 -33.87 26.45 -20.51
C VAL A 648 -34.38 27.85 -20.17
N SER A 649 -33.68 28.57 -19.29
CA SER A 649 -34.01 29.96 -18.93
C SER A 649 -32.86 30.88 -19.31
N LEU A 650 -33.03 31.64 -20.36
CA LEU A 650 -32.03 32.53 -20.93
C LEU A 650 -32.28 33.98 -20.53
N SER A 651 -31.25 34.76 -20.47
CA SER A 651 -31.26 36.24 -20.23
C SER A 651 -30.26 36.93 -21.13
N ASP A 652 -30.19 38.27 -21.08
CA ASP A 652 -29.25 39.08 -21.81
C ASP A 652 -27.76 38.73 -21.57
N ASP A 653 -27.48 38.05 -20.44
CA ASP A 653 -26.14 37.64 -20.07
C ASP A 653 -25.90 36.12 -20.33
N SER A 654 -26.90 35.43 -20.90
CA SER A 654 -26.77 34.01 -21.22
C SER A 654 -26.00 33.78 -22.50
N TYR A 655 -25.29 32.66 -22.54
CA TYR A 655 -24.55 32.23 -23.71
C TYR A 655 -25.26 30.99 -24.32
N ILE A 656 -25.26 30.89 -25.64
CA ILE A 656 -25.73 29.70 -26.36
C ILE A 656 -24.62 29.22 -27.26
N SER A 657 -24.32 27.92 -27.19
CA SER A 657 -23.39 27.26 -28.10
C SER A 657 -24.00 27.14 -29.50
N ASP A 658 -23.21 27.42 -30.55
CA ASP A 658 -23.58 27.20 -31.95
C ASP A 658 -23.83 25.72 -32.29
N GLN A 659 -23.38 24.82 -31.39
CA GLN A 659 -23.53 23.36 -31.49
C GLN A 659 -24.75 22.83 -30.70
N ALA A 660 -25.45 23.69 -30.00
CA ALA A 660 -26.60 23.27 -29.21
C ALA A 660 -27.70 22.71 -30.11
N THR A 661 -28.13 21.47 -29.86
CA THR A 661 -29.17 20.78 -30.63
C THR A 661 -30.11 20.05 -29.71
N GLY A 662 -31.33 19.72 -30.19
CA GLY A 662 -32.33 18.93 -29.48
C GLY A 662 -33.51 19.75 -29.05
N THR A 663 -34.44 19.11 -28.31
CA THR A 663 -35.69 19.69 -27.84
C THR A 663 -35.66 19.99 -26.36
N ALA A 664 -36.01 21.20 -25.96
CA ALA A 664 -36.22 21.57 -24.58
C ALA A 664 -37.69 21.31 -24.20
N ASP A 665 -37.92 20.74 -22.99
CA ASP A 665 -39.30 20.60 -22.45
C ASP A 665 -39.98 21.97 -22.28
N ALA A 666 -39.20 22.96 -21.90
CA ALA A 666 -39.62 24.37 -21.92
C ALA A 666 -38.39 25.27 -22.10
N ILE A 667 -38.52 26.29 -22.89
CA ILE A 667 -37.46 27.29 -23.07
C ILE A 667 -38.05 28.69 -22.91
N SER A 668 -37.33 29.58 -22.26
CA SER A 668 -37.70 30.97 -22.14
C SER A 668 -36.47 31.87 -22.23
N TYR A 669 -36.63 33.04 -22.82
CA TYR A 669 -35.67 34.13 -22.78
C TYR A 669 -36.33 35.34 -22.12
N THR A 670 -35.71 35.84 -21.04
CA THR A 670 -36.21 36.97 -20.28
C THR A 670 -35.24 38.14 -20.41
N ARG A 671 -35.80 39.32 -20.66
CA ARG A 671 -35.00 40.55 -20.77
C ARG A 671 -35.69 41.74 -20.13
N GLN A 672 -34.88 42.70 -19.67
CA GLN A 672 -35.34 44.01 -19.27
C GLN A 672 -35.36 44.96 -20.49
N MET A 673 -36.46 45.65 -20.71
CA MET A 673 -36.60 46.63 -21.76
C MET A 673 -36.85 48.04 -21.14
N SER A 674 -35.82 48.88 -21.23
CA SER A 674 -35.93 50.29 -20.80
C SER A 674 -36.70 51.18 -21.79
N ASN A 675 -36.81 50.75 -23.06
CA ASN A 675 -37.51 51.41 -24.14
C ASN A 675 -38.66 50.56 -24.66
N ASP A 676 -39.60 51.15 -25.38
CA ASP A 676 -40.73 50.44 -25.93
C ASP A 676 -40.36 49.49 -27.07
N TRP A 677 -39.29 49.81 -27.75
CA TRP A 677 -38.80 49.06 -28.90
C TRP A 677 -37.45 48.41 -28.66
N GLY A 678 -37.24 47.28 -29.24
CA GLY A 678 -35.98 46.54 -29.24
C GLY A 678 -35.92 45.55 -30.43
N THR A 679 -34.85 44.80 -30.47
CA THR A 679 -34.73 43.70 -31.44
C THR A 679 -34.59 42.34 -30.72
N LEU A 680 -34.97 41.29 -31.41
CA LEU A 680 -34.99 39.91 -30.84
C LEU A 680 -34.63 38.91 -31.93
N VAL A 681 -33.87 37.89 -31.56
CA VAL A 681 -33.72 36.65 -32.31
C VAL A 681 -33.68 35.51 -31.32
N LEU A 682 -34.40 34.44 -31.55
CA LEU A 682 -34.49 33.29 -30.66
C LEU A 682 -34.02 32.01 -31.36
N PRO A 683 -33.30 31.15 -30.67
CA PRO A 683 -32.89 29.86 -31.24
C PRO A 683 -33.96 28.78 -31.24
N TYR A 684 -35.19 29.18 -31.02
CA TYR A 684 -36.38 28.30 -31.03
C TYR A 684 -37.60 29.05 -31.61
N ALA A 685 -38.51 28.29 -32.13
CA ALA A 685 -39.77 28.86 -32.62
C ALA A 685 -40.60 29.39 -31.46
N LEU A 686 -41.26 30.52 -31.68
CA LEU A 686 -42.13 31.18 -30.71
C LEU A 686 -43.58 31.19 -31.21
N THR A 687 -44.49 30.62 -30.46
CA THR A 687 -45.92 30.63 -30.78
C THR A 687 -46.60 31.87 -30.17
N LEU A 688 -47.16 32.73 -31.02
CA LEU A 688 -47.85 33.92 -30.61
C LEU A 688 -49.34 33.65 -30.50
N THR A 689 -49.93 33.92 -29.34
CA THR A 689 -51.39 33.78 -29.05
C THR A 689 -52.16 35.05 -29.25
N GLY A 690 -51.41 36.18 -29.38
CA GLY A 690 -52.00 37.51 -29.49
C GLY A 690 -52.31 38.21 -28.16
N SER A 691 -52.07 37.50 -27.03
CA SER A 691 -52.23 37.99 -25.64
C SER A 691 -50.93 38.44 -24.99
N GLU A 692 -49.81 38.33 -25.66
CA GLU A 692 -48.49 38.64 -25.13
C GLU A 692 -48.36 40.13 -24.77
N PRO A 693 -47.54 40.45 -23.72
CA PRO A 693 -47.23 41.85 -23.35
C PRO A 693 -46.34 42.56 -24.36
N TYR A 694 -46.15 41.96 -25.52
CA TYR A 694 -45.32 42.45 -26.61
C TYR A 694 -45.99 42.18 -27.99
N ARG A 695 -45.45 42.80 -29.03
CA ARG A 695 -45.75 42.47 -30.43
C ARG A 695 -44.39 42.30 -31.15
N LEU A 696 -44.35 41.36 -32.07
CA LEU A 696 -43.19 41.10 -32.91
C LEU A 696 -43.50 41.60 -34.35
N TYR A 697 -42.45 42.14 -34.94
CA TYR A 697 -42.57 42.70 -36.32
C TYR A 697 -41.37 42.20 -37.14
N ASN A 698 -41.63 41.96 -38.38
CA ASN A 698 -40.60 41.81 -39.41
C ASN A 698 -40.41 43.16 -40.13
N ILE A 699 -39.20 43.43 -40.65
CA ILE A 699 -38.95 44.52 -41.55
C ILE A 699 -39.46 44.15 -42.95
N GLU A 700 -40.40 44.86 -43.48
CA GLU A 700 -41.01 44.65 -44.81
C GLU A 700 -40.20 45.39 -45.88
N THR A 701 -39.99 46.69 -45.68
CA THR A 701 -39.26 47.55 -46.58
C THR A 701 -38.37 48.54 -45.79
N VAL A 702 -37.29 48.94 -46.43
CA VAL A 702 -36.37 50.01 -45.95
C VAL A 702 -36.34 51.09 -47.03
N SER A 703 -36.71 52.34 -46.72
CA SER A 703 -36.51 53.49 -47.55
C SER A 703 -35.40 54.36 -47.00
N GLU A 704 -35.12 55.52 -47.65
CA GLU A 704 -34.03 56.38 -47.25
C GLU A 704 -34.10 56.83 -45.76
N ASP A 705 -35.28 56.98 -45.20
CA ASP A 705 -35.50 57.52 -43.83
C ASP A 705 -36.48 56.72 -42.96
N GLU A 706 -37.09 55.61 -43.52
CA GLU A 706 -38.17 54.90 -42.84
C GLU A 706 -38.04 53.37 -43.01
N LEU A 707 -38.34 52.63 -41.92
CA LEU A 707 -38.55 51.23 -41.87
C LEU A 707 -40.04 50.94 -41.80
N VAL A 708 -40.55 50.12 -42.71
CA VAL A 708 -41.91 49.65 -42.64
C VAL A 708 -41.92 48.26 -41.97
N LEU A 709 -42.66 48.18 -40.85
CA LEU A 709 -42.75 47.02 -40.01
C LEU A 709 -44.09 46.32 -40.19
N LYS A 710 -44.04 45.02 -40.46
CA LYS A 710 -45.21 44.16 -40.54
C LYS A 710 -45.32 43.26 -39.31
N GLN A 711 -46.46 43.28 -38.64
CA GLN A 711 -46.71 42.47 -37.47
C GLN A 711 -46.62 40.97 -37.83
N LEU A 712 -45.99 40.21 -36.97
CA LEU A 712 -45.91 38.77 -37.02
C LEU A 712 -47.06 38.16 -36.18
N GLU A 713 -47.66 37.09 -36.70
CA GLU A 713 -48.75 36.35 -36.04
C GLU A 713 -48.46 34.83 -36.15
N GLY A 714 -49.06 34.06 -35.24
CA GLY A 714 -48.90 32.59 -35.24
C GLY A 714 -47.50 32.15 -34.81
N VAL A 715 -46.83 31.32 -35.59
CA VAL A 715 -45.50 30.76 -35.24
C VAL A 715 -44.44 31.60 -35.92
N VAL A 716 -43.53 32.14 -35.11
CA VAL A 716 -42.29 32.79 -35.55
C VAL A 716 -41.22 31.74 -35.54
N ALA A 717 -40.61 31.41 -36.64
CA ALA A 717 -39.57 30.38 -36.76
C ALA A 717 -38.32 30.74 -35.95
N ALA A 718 -37.64 29.70 -35.46
CA ALA A 718 -36.29 29.87 -34.85
C ALA A 718 -35.34 30.61 -35.80
N GLY A 719 -34.44 31.40 -35.21
CA GLY A 719 -33.43 32.15 -35.98
C GLY A 719 -33.98 33.37 -36.72
N THR A 720 -35.28 33.64 -36.64
CA THR A 720 -35.88 34.82 -37.32
C THR A 720 -35.58 36.13 -36.56
N PRO A 721 -34.82 37.04 -37.12
CA PRO A 721 -34.63 38.37 -36.50
C PRO A 721 -35.93 39.17 -36.51
N CYS A 722 -36.31 39.70 -35.35
CA CYS A 722 -37.55 40.46 -35.17
C CYS A 722 -37.31 41.80 -34.51
N VAL A 723 -38.18 42.77 -34.81
CA VAL A 723 -38.33 43.99 -34.01
C VAL A 723 -39.42 43.70 -32.98
N VAL A 724 -39.13 43.94 -31.68
CA VAL A 724 -40.05 43.78 -30.61
C VAL A 724 -40.57 45.10 -30.10
N LYS A 725 -41.86 45.21 -29.92
CA LYS A 725 -42.56 46.36 -29.30
C LYS A 725 -43.24 45.92 -28.03
N ARG A 726 -42.95 46.61 -26.92
CA ARG A 726 -43.57 46.39 -25.62
C ARG A 726 -45.02 46.89 -25.66
N ASN A 727 -45.94 46.11 -25.16
CA ASN A 727 -47.29 46.50 -24.92
C ASN A 727 -47.54 46.66 -23.41
N GLY A 728 -47.79 47.87 -22.92
CA GLY A 728 -48.03 48.09 -21.49
C GLY A 728 -46.81 48.61 -20.74
N SER A 729 -46.91 48.53 -19.39
CA SER A 729 -45.92 49.13 -18.46
C SER A 729 -44.85 48.16 -17.97
N GLU A 730 -44.95 46.88 -18.30
CA GLU A 730 -44.01 45.86 -17.83
C GLU A 730 -42.65 46.07 -18.49
N SER A 731 -41.64 46.25 -17.64
CA SER A 731 -40.26 46.44 -18.14
C SER A 731 -39.55 45.12 -18.39
N GLU A 732 -40.04 44.03 -17.87
CA GLU A 732 -39.51 42.65 -18.07
C GLU A 732 -40.39 41.87 -19.03
N LEU A 733 -39.84 41.40 -20.09
CA LEU A 733 -40.53 40.58 -21.08
C LEU A 733 -39.92 39.18 -21.11
N THR A 734 -40.77 38.19 -21.11
CA THR A 734 -40.40 36.78 -21.30
C THR A 734 -40.98 36.22 -22.57
N PHE A 735 -40.12 35.63 -23.36
CA PHE A 735 -40.41 34.90 -24.61
C PHE A 735 -40.24 33.44 -24.36
N GLY A 736 -41.25 32.60 -24.36
CA GLY A 736 -41.17 31.20 -23.99
C GLY A 736 -41.98 30.31 -24.91
N ASN A 737 -41.56 29.06 -25.02
CA ASN A 737 -42.30 28.00 -25.69
C ASN A 737 -42.02 26.64 -25.01
N ASP A 738 -43.05 25.76 -25.01
CA ASP A 738 -42.91 24.38 -24.53
C ASP A 738 -42.56 23.47 -25.71
N ASN A 739 -41.84 22.38 -25.43
CA ASN A 739 -41.39 21.39 -26.41
C ASN A 739 -40.69 22.01 -27.61
N ALA A 740 -39.86 23.01 -27.37
CA ALA A 740 -39.21 23.79 -28.41
C ALA A 740 -37.93 23.15 -28.91
N GLU A 741 -37.84 22.91 -30.21
CA GLU A 741 -36.62 22.43 -30.88
C GLU A 741 -35.67 23.62 -31.09
N LEU A 742 -34.39 23.39 -30.72
CA LEU A 742 -33.30 24.36 -30.96
C LEU A 742 -32.86 24.34 -32.41
N ASN A 743 -32.78 25.51 -32.99
CA ASN A 743 -32.11 25.75 -34.29
C ASN A 743 -31.18 26.95 -34.18
N MET A 744 -29.88 26.70 -34.25
CA MET A 744 -28.84 27.71 -34.12
C MET A 744 -28.60 28.49 -35.44
N THR A 745 -29.27 28.10 -36.52
CA THR A 745 -29.20 28.86 -37.79
C THR A 745 -29.97 30.16 -37.62
N ILE A 746 -29.33 31.28 -37.98
CA ILE A 746 -29.96 32.58 -37.99
C ILE A 746 -30.28 32.94 -39.45
N ASP A 747 -31.57 33.05 -39.75
CA ASP A 747 -32.04 33.41 -41.10
C ASP A 747 -32.09 34.95 -41.24
N GLY A 748 -30.98 35.52 -41.66
CA GLY A 748 -30.93 36.96 -41.98
C GLY A 748 -31.92 37.30 -43.09
N LYS A 749 -32.74 38.32 -42.88
CA LYS A 749 -33.66 38.80 -43.89
C LYS A 749 -33.08 39.99 -44.63
N THR A 750 -32.85 39.80 -45.94
CA THR A 750 -32.47 40.91 -46.82
C THR A 750 -33.66 41.77 -47.16
N VAL A 751 -33.51 43.08 -46.96
CA VAL A 751 -34.56 44.07 -47.27
C VAL A 751 -33.86 45.26 -48.00
N GLY A 752 -34.12 45.41 -49.31
CA GLY A 752 -33.35 46.34 -50.16
C GLY A 752 -31.86 45.90 -50.14
N ASP A 753 -30.97 46.85 -49.93
CA ASP A 753 -29.51 46.65 -49.88
C ASP A 753 -28.99 46.26 -48.49
N MET A 754 -29.90 46.09 -47.53
CA MET A 754 -29.52 45.80 -46.14
C MET A 754 -30.05 44.41 -45.77
N THR A 755 -29.33 43.82 -44.77
CA THR A 755 -29.73 42.52 -44.21
C THR A 755 -30.04 42.65 -42.72
N PHE A 756 -31.24 42.29 -42.31
CA PHE A 756 -31.60 42.23 -40.89
C PHE A 756 -31.02 40.93 -40.28
N ARG A 757 -29.99 41.08 -39.46
CA ARG A 757 -29.18 39.99 -38.89
C ARG A 757 -29.46 39.88 -37.43
N GLY A 758 -29.34 38.67 -36.89
CA GLY A 758 -29.37 38.37 -35.46
C GLY A 758 -28.06 37.84 -34.95
N THR A 759 -27.90 37.75 -33.60
CA THR A 759 -26.77 37.10 -32.98
C THR A 759 -27.19 36.44 -31.66
N TYR A 760 -26.57 35.29 -31.35
CA TYR A 760 -26.65 34.61 -30.04
C TYR A 760 -25.44 34.91 -29.15
N ARG A 761 -24.52 35.74 -29.67
CA ARG A 761 -23.30 36.18 -28.97
C ARG A 761 -23.26 37.70 -28.87
N THR A 762 -22.37 38.24 -28.09
CA THR A 762 -22.05 39.66 -28.13
C THR A 762 -21.20 39.92 -29.37
N GLU A 763 -21.69 40.72 -30.28
CA GLU A 763 -20.98 41.11 -31.51
C GLU A 763 -20.66 42.59 -31.53
N GLU A 764 -19.49 42.95 -32.01
CA GLU A 764 -19.10 44.32 -32.31
C GLU A 764 -19.52 44.67 -33.74
N VAL A 765 -20.43 45.63 -33.84
CA VAL A 765 -21.02 46.05 -35.11
C VAL A 765 -20.37 47.35 -35.54
N ASN A 766 -19.86 47.37 -36.78
CA ASN A 766 -19.12 48.52 -37.33
C ASN A 766 -19.91 49.24 -38.42
N SER A 767 -21.01 48.69 -38.89
CA SER A 767 -21.83 49.27 -39.96
C SER A 767 -23.29 48.99 -39.73
N GLY A 768 -24.20 49.65 -40.44
CA GLY A 768 -25.64 49.44 -40.40
C GLY A 768 -26.32 50.21 -39.26
N TYR A 769 -27.44 49.65 -38.76
CA TYR A 769 -28.31 50.31 -37.79
C TYR A 769 -28.63 49.43 -36.61
N VAL A 770 -28.55 49.97 -35.41
CA VAL A 770 -28.93 49.35 -34.16
C VAL A 770 -30.11 50.12 -33.53
N ILE A 771 -30.95 49.40 -32.77
CA ILE A 771 -32.09 50.04 -32.08
C ILE A 771 -31.59 50.69 -30.77
N SER A 772 -31.88 51.95 -30.61
CA SER A 772 -31.62 52.73 -29.40
C SER A 772 -32.68 53.83 -29.27
N LYS A 773 -33.12 54.07 -28.05
CA LYS A 773 -34.11 55.13 -27.78
C LYS A 773 -35.33 55.14 -28.73
N ASN A 774 -35.88 53.93 -28.97
CA ASN A 774 -37.06 53.70 -29.82
C ASN A 774 -36.89 53.96 -31.32
N SER A 775 -35.67 54.03 -31.82
CA SER A 775 -35.33 54.23 -33.23
C SER A 775 -34.13 53.45 -33.66
N PHE A 776 -33.99 53.17 -34.95
CA PHE A 776 -32.79 52.58 -35.52
C PHE A 776 -31.74 53.69 -35.82
N TRP A 777 -30.63 53.61 -35.16
CA TRP A 777 -29.53 54.54 -35.26
C TRP A 777 -28.37 53.97 -36.09
N ASN A 778 -27.86 54.81 -36.97
CA ASN A 778 -26.68 54.46 -37.76
C ASN A 778 -25.44 54.27 -36.85
N VAL A 779 -24.82 53.12 -36.99
CA VAL A 779 -23.63 52.74 -36.18
C VAL A 779 -22.46 53.70 -36.39
N ALA A 780 -22.24 54.14 -37.64
CA ALA A 780 -21.17 55.09 -37.93
C ALA A 780 -21.40 56.46 -37.23
N GLU A 781 -22.67 56.88 -37.08
CA GLU A 781 -22.98 58.09 -36.36
C GLU A 781 -22.85 57.96 -34.84
N LEU A 782 -23.22 56.82 -34.31
CA LEU A 782 -23.00 56.49 -32.88
C LEU A 782 -21.52 56.44 -32.52
N ASN A 783 -20.69 55.92 -33.39
CA ASN A 783 -19.24 55.80 -33.18
C ASN A 783 -18.49 57.13 -33.31
N LYS A 784 -19.08 58.16 -33.90
CA LYS A 784 -18.54 59.55 -33.95
C LYS A 784 -18.61 60.25 -32.57
N SER A 785 -19.45 59.74 -31.67
CA SER A 785 -19.58 60.31 -30.33
C SER A 785 -18.42 59.79 -29.46
N ASP A 786 -17.70 60.68 -28.81
CA ASP A 786 -16.60 60.36 -27.87
C ASP A 786 -17.05 59.50 -26.67
N LEU A 787 -18.36 59.31 -26.52
CA LEU A 787 -19.00 58.55 -25.45
C LEU A 787 -19.21 57.05 -25.80
N VAL A 788 -19.11 56.66 -27.05
CA VAL A 788 -19.37 55.29 -27.51
C VAL A 788 -18.12 54.78 -28.25
N LYS A 789 -17.37 53.89 -27.63
CA LYS A 789 -16.27 53.17 -28.26
C LYS A 789 -16.74 51.80 -28.64
N GLY A 790 -17.06 51.57 -29.90
CA GLY A 790 -17.53 50.31 -30.45
C GLY A 790 -18.97 49.97 -30.04
N VAL A 791 -19.85 49.87 -31.02
CA VAL A 791 -21.25 49.44 -30.80
C VAL A 791 -21.28 47.96 -30.66
N LYS A 792 -21.79 47.48 -29.53
CA LYS A 792 -21.92 46.04 -29.27
C LYS A 792 -23.39 45.63 -29.24
N VAL A 793 -23.72 44.62 -30.01
CA VAL A 793 -25.03 43.99 -30.02
C VAL A 793 -24.93 42.80 -29.04
N LYS A 794 -25.82 42.81 -28.05
CA LYS A 794 -25.88 41.72 -27.03
C LYS A 794 -26.46 40.44 -27.63
N PRO A 795 -26.31 39.28 -26.99
CA PRO A 795 -26.97 38.03 -27.38
C PRO A 795 -28.48 38.24 -27.52
N PHE A 796 -29.10 37.45 -28.37
CA PHE A 796 -30.56 37.44 -28.67
C PHE A 796 -31.07 38.78 -29.23
N ARG A 797 -30.21 39.55 -29.88
CA ARG A 797 -30.52 40.79 -30.52
C ARG A 797 -30.29 40.71 -32.02
N ALA A 798 -30.85 41.65 -32.72
CA ALA A 798 -30.67 41.83 -34.15
C ALA A 798 -30.30 43.29 -34.49
N TRP A 799 -29.67 43.47 -35.63
CA TRP A 799 -29.34 44.74 -36.20
C TRP A 799 -29.56 44.69 -37.72
N LEU A 800 -29.69 45.85 -38.32
CA LEU A 800 -29.79 45.97 -39.75
C LEU A 800 -28.38 46.26 -40.32
N ASP A 801 -27.78 45.29 -40.97
CA ASP A 801 -26.47 45.31 -41.51
C ASP A 801 -26.46 45.79 -42.95
N GLY A 802 -25.51 46.64 -43.31
CA GLY A 802 -25.38 47.23 -44.58
C GLY A 802 -25.41 48.79 -44.51
N THR A 803 -24.78 49.48 -45.46
CA THR A 803 -24.78 50.96 -45.58
C THR A 803 -25.14 51.37 -46.98
N SER A 804 -26.05 52.29 -47.12
CA SER A 804 -26.18 53.08 -48.38
C SER A 804 -25.24 54.29 -48.34
N ALA A 805 -24.79 54.76 -49.49
CA ALA A 805 -23.86 55.88 -49.58
C ALA A 805 -24.39 57.20 -48.97
N ASN A 806 -25.72 57.32 -48.79
CA ASN A 806 -26.40 58.49 -48.18
C ASN A 806 -27.23 58.08 -46.99
N ALA A 807 -26.77 57.13 -46.18
CA ALA A 807 -27.46 56.53 -45.03
C ALA A 807 -27.81 57.62 -43.98
N PRO A 808 -29.08 57.80 -43.58
CA PRO A 808 -29.44 58.79 -42.54
C PRO A 808 -28.89 58.39 -41.20
N ALA A 809 -28.73 59.33 -40.30
CA ALA A 809 -28.29 59.09 -38.92
C ALA A 809 -29.27 58.26 -38.12
N GLN A 810 -30.53 58.28 -38.51
CA GLN A 810 -31.65 57.57 -37.84
C GLN A 810 -32.74 57.19 -38.86
N LEU A 811 -33.25 55.97 -38.70
CA LEU A 811 -34.45 55.52 -39.43
C LEU A 811 -35.68 55.59 -38.50
N SER A 812 -36.77 56.14 -39.00
CA SER A 812 -38.05 56.09 -38.38
C SER A 812 -38.72 54.71 -38.57
N MET A 813 -39.61 54.32 -37.68
CA MET A 813 -40.33 53.06 -37.79
C MET A 813 -41.85 53.29 -37.98
N ARG A 814 -42.40 52.74 -39.09
CA ARG A 814 -43.84 52.76 -39.35
C ARG A 814 -44.37 51.30 -39.34
N ILE A 815 -45.46 51.05 -38.61
CA ILE A 815 -46.15 49.77 -38.66
C ILE A 815 -47.05 49.76 -39.91
N ASP A 816 -46.93 48.73 -40.74
CA ASP A 816 -47.83 48.48 -41.83
C ASP A 816 -49.18 47.89 -41.30
N ASP A 817 -50.16 48.69 -41.16
CA ASP A 817 -51.49 48.36 -40.71
C ASP A 817 -52.38 47.75 -41.84
N SER A 818 -51.79 47.45 -43.04
CA SER A 818 -52.54 46.90 -44.20
C SER A 818 -53.24 45.55 -43.92
N THR A 819 -52.86 44.83 -42.89
CA THR A 819 -53.55 43.60 -42.46
C THR A 819 -54.60 43.82 -41.38
N THR A 820 -54.61 44.92 -40.70
CA THR A 820 -55.67 45.26 -39.78
C THR A 820 -56.54 46.23 -40.53
N GLY A 821 -57.76 45.83 -40.95
CA GLY A 821 -58.75 46.70 -41.51
C GLY A 821 -59.25 47.81 -40.56
N ILE A 822 -58.31 48.50 -39.98
CA ILE A 822 -58.43 49.61 -39.07
C ILE A 822 -57.78 50.83 -39.78
N ASN A 823 -58.61 51.37 -40.51
CA ASN A 823 -59.15 52.71 -40.33
C ASN A 823 -58.63 53.79 -41.23
N ALA A 824 -58.70 53.56 -42.48
CA ALA A 824 -59.13 54.70 -43.36
C ALA A 824 -60.40 55.39 -42.79
N ALA A 825 -61.31 54.62 -42.14
CA ALA A 825 -62.55 55.13 -41.48
C ALA A 825 -62.21 56.02 -40.25
N GLU A 826 -61.32 55.54 -39.33
CA GLU A 826 -60.92 56.37 -38.14
C GLU A 826 -60.06 57.56 -38.44
N ALA A 827 -59.23 57.51 -39.50
CA ALA A 827 -58.49 58.66 -39.98
C ALA A 827 -59.45 59.60 -40.71
N LEU A 828 -60.41 59.12 -41.45
CA LEU A 828 -61.47 59.92 -42.10
C LEU A 828 -62.40 60.54 -41.05
N ASP A 829 -62.70 59.81 -39.92
CA ASP A 829 -63.47 60.34 -38.81
C ASP A 829 -62.75 61.48 -38.09
N ALA A 830 -61.44 61.40 -37.93
CA ALA A 830 -60.66 62.46 -37.33
C ALA A 830 -60.50 63.70 -38.25
N LEU A 831 -60.50 63.48 -39.54
CA LEU A 831 -60.48 64.57 -40.56
C LEU A 831 -61.83 65.23 -40.79
N ASN A 832 -62.90 64.43 -40.55
CA ASN A 832 -64.28 64.89 -40.69
C ASN A 832 -64.87 65.45 -39.39
N ASP A 833 -64.18 65.50 -38.27
CA ASP A 833 -64.63 66.13 -37.03
C ASP A 833 -64.42 67.68 -37.22
N ALA A 834 -65.52 68.36 -37.47
CA ALA A 834 -65.58 69.80 -37.74
C ALA A 834 -65.10 70.70 -36.60
N GLU A 835 -64.88 70.12 -35.44
CA GLU A 835 -64.30 70.76 -34.24
C GLU A 835 -62.95 70.21 -33.84
N ALA A 836 -62.23 69.42 -34.68
CA ALA A 836 -60.93 68.91 -34.43
C ALA A 836 -59.84 70.00 -34.44
N GLU A 837 -59.02 70.00 -33.50
CA GLU A 837 -57.85 70.89 -33.45
C GLU A 837 -56.58 70.12 -33.92
N TYR A 838 -55.81 70.75 -34.80
CA TYR A 838 -54.58 70.16 -35.35
C TYR A 838 -53.34 70.81 -34.69
N TYR A 839 -52.34 69.96 -34.44
CA TYR A 839 -51.08 70.45 -33.88
C TYR A 839 -49.95 69.75 -34.65
N ASP A 840 -48.79 70.41 -34.73
CA ASP A 840 -47.56 69.83 -35.23
C ASP A 840 -46.89 68.98 -34.13
N LEU A 841 -45.78 68.34 -34.48
CA LEU A 841 -45.03 67.51 -33.53
C LEU A 841 -44.38 68.32 -32.37
N SER A 842 -44.28 69.58 -32.47
CA SER A 842 -43.80 70.45 -31.43
C SER A 842 -44.87 70.93 -30.46
N GLY A 843 -46.19 70.59 -30.76
CA GLY A 843 -47.40 70.97 -29.99
C GLY A 843 -47.93 72.32 -30.37
N LYS A 844 -47.43 72.92 -31.46
CA LYS A 844 -47.96 74.23 -32.02
C LYS A 844 -49.26 73.96 -32.75
N ARG A 845 -50.33 74.65 -32.43
CA ARG A 845 -51.62 74.59 -33.11
C ARG A 845 -51.50 75.03 -34.59
N LEU A 846 -52.14 74.23 -35.43
CA LEU A 846 -52.23 74.45 -36.86
C LEU A 846 -53.60 74.93 -37.25
N ASP A 847 -53.80 75.82 -38.18
CA ASP A 847 -55.10 76.27 -38.65
C ASP A 847 -55.73 75.26 -39.59
N GLU A 848 -54.91 74.43 -40.27
CA GLU A 848 -55.36 73.35 -41.16
C GLU A 848 -54.31 72.18 -41.04
N PRO A 849 -54.83 70.93 -41.34
CA PRO A 849 -53.90 69.81 -41.35
C PRO A 849 -52.85 69.94 -42.49
N GLN A 850 -51.60 69.86 -42.13
CA GLN A 850 -50.47 69.97 -43.06
C GLN A 850 -49.97 68.65 -43.55
N ARG A 851 -49.33 68.63 -44.75
CA ARG A 851 -48.66 67.41 -45.24
C ARG A 851 -47.58 66.94 -44.23
N GLY A 852 -47.64 65.68 -43.88
CA GLY A 852 -46.81 65.12 -42.83
C GLY A 852 -47.57 64.71 -41.60
N VAL A 853 -46.93 64.67 -40.44
CA VAL A 853 -47.49 64.18 -39.17
C VAL A 853 -48.26 65.27 -38.46
N ASN A 854 -49.52 65.11 -38.23
CA ASN A 854 -50.35 65.98 -37.43
C ASN A 854 -50.85 65.28 -36.16
N ILE A 855 -50.92 66.04 -35.08
CA ILE A 855 -51.60 65.56 -33.85
C ILE A 855 -53.00 66.21 -33.90
N VAL A 856 -54.01 65.42 -33.98
CA VAL A 856 -55.41 65.81 -34.01
C VAL A 856 -56.04 65.59 -32.64
N ARG A 857 -56.58 66.64 -32.04
CA ARG A 857 -57.42 66.63 -30.84
C ARG A 857 -58.84 66.67 -31.21
N MET A 858 -59.56 65.61 -31.03
CA MET A 858 -61.00 65.53 -31.40
C MET A 858 -61.87 66.14 -30.30
N LYS A 859 -63.07 66.48 -30.64
CA LYS A 859 -64.08 67.01 -29.73
C LYS A 859 -64.35 66.10 -28.53
N SER A 860 -64.18 64.76 -28.68
CA SER A 860 -64.26 63.75 -27.64
C SER A 860 -63.12 63.80 -26.60
N GLY A 861 -62.17 64.76 -26.74
CA GLY A 861 -61.02 64.85 -25.92
C GLY A 861 -59.91 63.85 -26.27
N LYS A 862 -60.10 62.92 -27.16
CA LYS A 862 -59.11 61.96 -27.63
C LYS A 862 -58.14 62.64 -28.58
N THR A 863 -56.92 62.38 -28.43
CA THR A 863 -55.85 62.86 -29.30
C THR A 863 -55.36 61.74 -30.18
N LYS A 864 -55.31 61.93 -31.48
CA LYS A 864 -54.80 60.98 -32.47
C LYS A 864 -53.65 61.61 -33.27
N LYS A 865 -52.69 60.77 -33.64
CA LYS A 865 -51.60 61.15 -34.56
C LYS A 865 -52.00 60.71 -35.95
N ILE A 866 -52.14 61.57 -36.91
CA ILE A 866 -52.49 61.31 -38.31
C ILE A 866 -51.34 61.72 -39.21
N ILE A 867 -51.13 61.00 -40.32
CA ILE A 867 -50.19 61.36 -41.36
C ILE A 867 -50.94 61.72 -42.62
N ILE A 868 -50.79 62.94 -43.06
CA ILE A 868 -51.36 63.49 -44.30
C ILE A 868 -50.25 63.42 -45.37
N LYS A 869 -50.42 62.59 -46.38
CA LYS A 869 -49.48 62.42 -47.46
C LYS A 869 -49.45 63.59 -48.42
#